data_74e8e82562cf307393e8a67b1dd70b19
#
_entry.id   74e8e82562cf307393e8a67b1dd70b19
#
_cell.length_a   1.000
_cell.length_b   1.000
_cell.length_c   1.000
_cell.angle_alpha   90.00
_cell.angle_beta   90.00
_cell.angle_gamma   90.00
#
_symmetry.space_group_name_H-M   'P 1'
#
loop_
_entity.id
_entity.type
_entity.pdbx_description
1 polymer ?
#
loop_
_entity_poly.entity_id
_entity_poly.type
_entity_poly.pdbx_seq_one_letter_code
_entity_poly.pdbx_strand_id
1 'polypeptide(L)'
;MAGFPAHGAATPTPMSRTPTTRPDTDGLGGHTPMMQQYLRIKADFPDTLVFYRMGDFYELFYDDARRANRLLDVTLTTRGQSAGEPVVMAGVPVHALENYLAKLIRLGEAVAIAEQVGEVGATKGPVERKVVRVVTPGTVTDTELLDERRDTRLLALAVRGPAAQPVYGLAWLALASGQLGLTECGERELAAWLSRLAPAEVLISGELHEERRPLALRQAGVPLTSRPHWQFDPALGERKLREQLKVAHLAGFNAQDLHAAHAAASALLGYAEHTQGRALSHVSTLTVERAHALLELPPATLRNLEITQTLKGVTAPTLLSLLDSCRTGMGSRMLRQWLTHPPREREPARRRLEAIEVLQAAHAVEPLRDALRQVSDVQRTSARTALRQVRPRELAGLRETLAVLPELRRQVPEDGALLADLHAALTPDAAIAELLHRAVAPEPAVLLRDGGVIATGFDPDLDELRAISSNCDAFLLEMEARERLRTGIQNLRVQYNKVHGFYIEVTNGAIDRVPLNYQRRQTLKNAERFITPELKAFEDKALSAQERALAREKWLWEQLLDALQPHLAALSELGRALASLDVLAALAERARTLDWCRPDFVPQPCIEIERGRHPVVEARLAESGAGSFIPNDCRLDAARRLLVITGPNMGGKSTFMRQVALTVLLAAIGSFVPASRCRLGPIDAIHTRIGAADDLANAQSTFMMEMTEAAQIL
;
A
#
# COMPACT_ATOMS: atom_id res chain seq x y z
N MET A 1 50.89 10.73 15.69
CA MET A 1 50.90 10.33 14.27
C MET A 1 49.44 10.18 13.81
N ALA A 2 49.13 11.04 12.86
CA ALA A 2 48.06 11.03 11.89
C ALA A 2 46.64 10.56 12.33
N GLY A 3 45.78 11.56 12.55
CA GLY A 3 44.36 11.42 12.61
C GLY A 3 43.73 11.27 11.23
N PHE A 4 42.65 10.50 11.14
CA PHE A 4 41.69 10.53 10.03
C PHE A 4 40.41 11.25 10.45
N PRO A 5 39.87 12.15 9.63
CA PRO A 5 38.62 12.83 9.98
C PRO A 5 37.40 11.93 9.67
N ALA A 6 36.50 11.85 10.61
CA ALA A 6 35.18 11.26 10.43
C ALA A 6 34.32 12.15 9.51
N HIS A 7 33.88 11.63 8.37
CA HIS A 7 32.84 12.24 7.55
C HIS A 7 31.49 12.08 8.26
N GLY A 8 30.99 13.17 8.84
CA GLY A 8 29.62 13.28 9.28
C GLY A 8 28.68 13.35 8.07
N ALA A 9 27.81 12.36 7.94
CA ALA A 9 26.70 12.42 7.00
C ALA A 9 25.70 13.47 7.50
N ALA A 10 25.65 14.61 6.84
CA ALA A 10 24.62 15.61 7.03
C ALA A 10 23.30 15.08 6.45
N THR A 11 22.30 14.95 7.30
CA THR A 11 20.91 14.78 6.90
C THR A 11 20.45 16.00 6.10
N PRO A 12 19.87 15.87 4.90
CA PRO A 12 19.38 17.01 4.15
C PRO A 12 18.14 17.59 4.84
N THR A 13 18.24 18.83 5.25
CA THR A 13 17.10 19.65 5.73
C THR A 13 16.11 19.81 4.56
N PRO A 14 14.79 19.60 4.76
CA PRO A 14 13.81 19.82 3.71
C PRO A 14 13.74 21.31 3.36
N MET A 15 14.13 21.65 2.13
CA MET A 15 14.00 23.00 1.61
C MET A 15 12.53 23.41 1.54
N SER A 16 12.23 24.54 2.15
CA SER A 16 10.98 25.30 2.01
C SER A 16 10.70 25.60 0.53
N ARG A 17 9.58 25.09 0.01
CA ARG A 17 9.12 25.35 -1.36
C ARG A 17 8.40 26.71 -1.39
N THR A 18 8.98 27.70 -2.01
CA THR A 18 8.29 28.93 -2.42
C THR A 18 7.24 28.59 -3.49
N PRO A 19 6.01 29.14 -3.42
CA PRO A 19 4.99 28.90 -4.44
C PRO A 19 5.43 29.53 -5.77
N THR A 20 5.62 28.71 -6.79
CA THR A 20 5.88 29.13 -8.16
C THR A 20 4.58 29.69 -8.77
N THR A 21 4.65 30.91 -9.26
CA THR A 21 3.61 31.56 -10.07
C THR A 21 3.25 30.72 -11.29
N ARG A 22 1.96 30.59 -11.61
CA ARG A 22 1.47 29.95 -12.84
C ARG A 22 2.19 30.54 -14.06
N PRO A 23 2.79 29.72 -14.94
CA PRO A 23 3.33 30.25 -16.20
C PRO A 23 2.20 30.67 -17.12
N ASP A 24 2.35 31.88 -17.69
CA ASP A 24 1.43 32.44 -18.69
C ASP A 24 1.31 31.50 -19.91
N THR A 25 0.10 31.10 -20.25
CA THR A 25 -0.21 30.24 -21.41
C THR A 25 -0.04 30.98 -22.76
N ASP A 26 0.14 32.28 -22.77
CA ASP A 26 0.32 33.09 -23.99
C ASP A 26 1.69 32.95 -24.64
N GLY A 27 2.70 32.36 -23.99
CA GLY A 27 4.06 32.16 -24.47
C GLY A 27 4.30 30.86 -25.27
N LEU A 28 3.30 29.98 -25.42
CA LEU A 28 3.53 28.63 -25.98
C LEU A 28 3.70 28.59 -27.51
N GLY A 29 3.42 29.66 -28.23
CA GLY A 29 3.46 29.71 -29.70
C GLY A 29 4.82 29.43 -30.34
N GLY A 30 5.92 29.64 -29.61
CA GLY A 30 7.29 29.35 -30.06
C GLY A 30 7.76 27.91 -29.84
N HIS A 31 7.00 27.11 -29.08
CA HIS A 31 7.36 25.73 -28.78
C HIS A 31 6.84 24.74 -29.83
N THR A 32 7.56 23.62 -29.98
CA THR A 32 7.09 22.51 -30.82
C THR A 32 5.75 21.96 -30.29
N PRO A 33 4.84 21.40 -31.15
CA PRO A 33 3.55 20.89 -30.70
C PRO A 33 3.61 19.90 -29.53
N MET A 34 4.65 19.07 -29.49
CA MET A 34 4.88 18.15 -28.37
C MET A 34 5.25 18.89 -27.08
N MET A 35 6.14 19.88 -27.15
CA MET A 35 6.53 20.68 -25.99
C MET A 35 5.37 21.54 -25.48
N GLN A 36 4.51 22.05 -26.36
CA GLN A 36 3.29 22.75 -25.97
C GLN A 36 2.37 21.84 -25.13
N GLN A 37 2.23 20.57 -25.55
CA GLN A 37 1.43 19.59 -24.81
C GLN A 37 2.05 19.29 -23.42
N TYR A 38 3.37 19.07 -23.37
CA TYR A 38 4.09 18.85 -22.10
C TYR A 38 3.95 20.06 -21.17
N LEU A 39 4.18 21.27 -21.66
CA LEU A 39 4.13 22.49 -20.84
C LEU A 39 2.71 22.78 -20.30
N ARG A 40 1.65 22.45 -21.06
CA ARG A 40 0.27 22.50 -20.56
C ARG A 40 0.06 21.53 -19.40
N ILE A 41 0.48 20.28 -19.56
CA ILE A 41 0.43 19.31 -18.46
C ILE A 41 1.25 19.81 -17.27
N LYS A 42 2.44 20.33 -17.48
CA LYS A 42 3.30 20.84 -16.42
C LYS A 42 2.70 22.04 -15.68
N ALA A 43 1.95 22.89 -16.38
CA ALA A 43 1.23 24.02 -15.76
C ALA A 43 0.16 23.57 -14.77
N ASP A 44 -0.49 22.42 -15.01
CA ASP A 44 -1.45 21.81 -14.08
C ASP A 44 -0.78 21.10 -12.90
N PHE A 45 0.51 20.72 -13.05
CA PHE A 45 1.29 19.99 -12.05
C PHE A 45 2.66 20.63 -11.79
N PRO A 46 2.71 21.92 -11.35
CA PRO A 46 3.96 22.70 -11.29
C PRO A 46 5.03 22.08 -10.37
N ASP A 47 4.64 21.55 -9.21
CA ASP A 47 5.54 20.98 -8.20
C ASP A 47 5.78 19.48 -8.34
N THR A 48 5.12 18.83 -9.30
CA THR A 48 5.12 17.37 -9.51
C THR A 48 6.02 17.01 -10.69
N LEU A 49 6.83 15.98 -10.57
CA LEU A 49 7.61 15.45 -11.70
C LEU A 49 6.67 14.83 -12.75
N VAL A 50 6.75 15.29 -13.99
CA VAL A 50 5.91 14.77 -15.07
C VAL A 50 6.67 13.71 -15.86
N PHE A 51 6.22 12.46 -15.76
CA PHE A 51 6.68 11.32 -16.55
C PHE A 51 5.85 11.24 -17.82
N TYR A 52 6.42 11.72 -18.92
CA TYR A 52 5.73 11.89 -20.20
C TYR A 52 6.03 10.72 -21.13
N ARG A 53 5.05 9.88 -21.45
CA ARG A 53 5.22 8.66 -22.26
C ARG A 53 5.65 8.96 -23.69
N MET A 54 6.82 8.42 -24.08
CA MET A 54 7.33 8.46 -25.45
C MET A 54 7.91 7.10 -25.86
N GLY A 55 7.08 6.32 -26.58
CA GLY A 55 7.46 4.96 -26.97
C GLY A 55 7.74 4.08 -25.75
N ASP A 56 8.97 3.55 -25.64
CA ASP A 56 9.41 2.68 -24.56
C ASP A 56 10.01 3.43 -23.37
N PHE A 57 9.93 4.76 -23.36
CA PHE A 57 10.44 5.60 -22.29
C PHE A 57 9.36 6.52 -21.73
N TYR A 58 9.52 6.88 -20.46
CA TYR A 58 8.96 8.09 -19.86
C TYR A 58 10.04 9.16 -19.88
N GLU A 59 9.80 10.24 -20.57
CA GLU A 59 10.72 11.35 -20.70
C GLU A 59 10.32 12.49 -19.77
N LEU A 60 11.32 13.11 -19.15
CA LEU A 60 11.20 14.30 -18.34
C LEU A 60 11.94 15.42 -19.04
N PHE A 61 11.42 16.65 -18.95
CA PHE A 61 11.99 17.79 -19.67
C PHE A 61 12.32 18.93 -18.73
N TYR A 62 13.28 19.77 -19.13
CA TYR A 62 13.70 20.99 -18.46
C TYR A 62 14.04 20.77 -16.97
N ASP A 63 13.36 21.46 -16.07
CA ASP A 63 13.62 21.38 -14.63
C ASP A 63 13.27 20.02 -14.03
N ASP A 64 12.24 19.33 -14.56
CA ASP A 64 11.94 17.97 -14.15
C ASP A 64 13.08 17.00 -14.50
N ALA A 65 13.72 17.17 -15.67
CA ALA A 65 14.89 16.38 -16.03
C ALA A 65 16.09 16.65 -15.11
N ARG A 66 16.37 17.93 -14.81
CA ARG A 66 17.43 18.31 -13.87
C ARG A 66 17.16 17.78 -12.46
N ARG A 67 15.89 17.84 -12.00
CA ARG A 67 15.48 17.31 -10.71
C ARG A 67 15.61 15.78 -10.66
N ALA A 68 15.17 15.08 -11.71
CA ALA A 68 15.33 13.62 -11.82
C ALA A 68 16.80 13.19 -11.85
N ASN A 69 17.68 13.91 -12.55
CA ASN A 69 19.12 13.64 -12.53
C ASN A 69 19.68 13.71 -11.10
N ARG A 70 19.33 14.75 -10.32
CA ARG A 70 19.82 14.89 -8.93
C ARG A 70 19.28 13.81 -7.98
N LEU A 71 18.03 13.37 -8.18
CA LEU A 71 17.34 12.45 -7.27
C LEU A 71 17.57 10.97 -7.62
N LEU A 72 17.74 10.67 -8.90
CA LEU A 72 17.72 9.30 -9.43
C LEU A 72 19.04 8.90 -10.09
N ASP A 73 19.98 9.86 -10.27
CA ASP A 73 21.22 9.66 -11.02
C ASP A 73 21.00 9.22 -12.49
N VAL A 74 19.91 9.70 -13.12
CA VAL A 74 19.63 9.45 -14.54
C VAL A 74 20.40 10.44 -15.40
N THR A 75 20.90 9.97 -16.54
CA THR A 75 21.70 10.80 -17.44
C THR A 75 20.87 11.93 -18.05
N LEU A 76 21.39 13.17 -17.97
CA LEU A 76 20.85 14.30 -18.71
C LEU A 76 21.35 14.26 -20.16
N THR A 77 20.43 14.45 -21.09
CA THR A 77 20.70 14.60 -22.52
C THR A 77 20.06 15.89 -23.05
N THR A 78 20.52 16.34 -24.22
CA THR A 78 19.93 17.49 -24.91
C THR A 78 19.53 17.05 -26.31
N ARG A 79 18.28 17.25 -26.71
CA ARG A 79 17.80 16.84 -28.02
C ARG A 79 16.90 17.89 -28.65
N GLY A 80 17.38 18.46 -29.75
CA GLY A 80 16.64 19.48 -30.50
C GLY A 80 16.53 20.81 -29.77
N GLN A 81 15.75 21.71 -30.33
CA GLN A 81 15.44 23.03 -29.78
C GLN A 81 13.94 23.29 -29.79
N SER A 82 13.48 24.06 -28.82
CA SER A 82 12.09 24.51 -28.71
C SER A 82 12.07 25.94 -28.16
N ALA A 83 11.37 26.85 -28.82
CA ALA A 83 11.42 28.30 -28.55
C ALA A 83 12.84 28.90 -28.54
N GLY A 84 13.75 28.38 -29.40
CA GLY A 84 15.13 28.86 -29.50
C GLY A 84 16.09 28.29 -28.42
N GLU A 85 15.60 27.55 -27.45
CA GLU A 85 16.40 26.96 -26.37
C GLU A 85 16.57 25.45 -26.56
N PRO A 86 17.74 24.87 -26.17
CA PRO A 86 17.95 23.43 -26.18
C PRO A 86 17.00 22.70 -25.23
N VAL A 87 16.39 21.60 -25.70
CA VAL A 87 15.52 20.77 -24.87
C VAL A 87 16.36 19.83 -24.03
N VAL A 88 16.53 20.16 -22.75
CA VAL A 88 17.16 19.29 -21.74
C VAL A 88 16.17 18.21 -21.35
N MET A 89 16.59 16.95 -21.38
CA MET A 89 15.73 15.80 -21.09
C MET A 89 16.46 14.69 -20.35
N ALA A 90 15.70 13.86 -19.67
CA ALA A 90 16.11 12.62 -19.06
C ALA A 90 15.05 11.56 -19.31
N GLY A 91 15.44 10.30 -19.47
CA GLY A 91 14.52 9.22 -19.80
C GLY A 91 14.59 8.08 -18.79
N VAL A 92 13.43 7.52 -18.47
CA VAL A 92 13.24 6.32 -17.65
C VAL A 92 12.57 5.25 -18.49
N PRO A 93 13.17 4.05 -18.66
CA PRO A 93 12.53 2.97 -19.41
C PRO A 93 11.21 2.56 -18.76
N VAL A 94 10.18 2.29 -19.58
CA VAL A 94 8.83 1.94 -19.11
C VAL A 94 8.84 0.70 -18.21
N HIS A 95 9.64 -0.31 -18.55
CA HIS A 95 9.75 -1.53 -17.75
C HIS A 95 10.44 -1.32 -16.40
N ALA A 96 11.15 -0.21 -16.21
CA ALA A 96 11.84 0.14 -14.97
C ALA A 96 11.07 1.20 -14.15
N LEU A 97 9.91 1.68 -14.62
CA LEU A 97 9.12 2.75 -14.01
C LEU A 97 8.96 2.56 -12.49
N GLU A 98 8.55 1.37 -12.06
CA GLU A 98 8.24 1.06 -10.65
C GLU A 98 9.46 1.25 -9.73
N ASN A 99 10.65 0.87 -10.19
CA ASN A 99 11.89 1.05 -9.42
C ASN A 99 12.23 2.54 -9.22
N TYR A 100 11.98 3.37 -10.22
CA TYR A 100 12.22 4.80 -10.13
C TYR A 100 11.14 5.50 -9.30
N LEU A 101 9.87 5.10 -9.44
CA LEU A 101 8.79 5.57 -8.57
C LEU A 101 9.08 5.25 -7.10
N ALA A 102 9.52 4.02 -6.79
CA ALA A 102 9.86 3.63 -5.42
C ALA A 102 10.93 4.55 -4.80
N LYS A 103 11.95 4.94 -5.56
CA LYS A 103 12.98 5.87 -5.09
C LYS A 103 12.40 7.27 -4.84
N LEU A 104 11.63 7.81 -5.79
CA LEU A 104 11.03 9.14 -5.69
C LEU A 104 10.05 9.24 -4.52
N ILE A 105 9.17 8.26 -4.35
CA ILE A 105 8.21 8.20 -3.26
C ILE A 105 8.91 8.18 -1.89
N ARG A 106 10.01 7.42 -1.75
CA ARG A 106 10.82 7.41 -0.51
C ARG A 106 11.47 8.75 -0.22
N LEU A 107 11.76 9.55 -1.26
CA LEU A 107 12.29 10.90 -1.13
C LEU A 107 11.20 11.96 -0.90
N GLY A 108 9.93 11.53 -0.78
CA GLY A 108 8.79 12.43 -0.57
C GLY A 108 8.33 13.16 -1.84
N GLU A 109 8.71 12.68 -3.02
CA GLU A 109 8.39 13.31 -4.30
C GLU A 109 7.07 12.79 -4.88
N ALA A 110 6.34 13.67 -5.59
CA ALA A 110 5.14 13.32 -6.34
C ALA A 110 5.45 13.20 -7.84
N VAL A 111 4.80 12.25 -8.51
CA VAL A 111 4.99 11.97 -9.93
C VAL A 111 3.65 11.92 -10.65
N ALA A 112 3.47 12.73 -11.69
CA ALA A 112 2.34 12.68 -12.61
C ALA A 112 2.70 11.79 -13.82
N ILE A 113 1.93 10.74 -14.05
CA ILE A 113 2.14 9.79 -15.15
C ILE A 113 1.22 10.18 -16.31
N ALA A 114 1.83 10.62 -17.40
CA ALA A 114 1.12 10.99 -18.63
C ALA A 114 1.26 9.89 -19.69
N GLU A 115 0.13 9.25 -20.03
CA GLU A 115 0.05 8.18 -21.03
C GLU A 115 -0.52 8.67 -22.35
N GLN A 116 -0.19 7.94 -23.41
CA GLN A 116 -0.78 8.16 -24.75
C GLN A 116 -2.26 7.75 -24.74
N VAL A 117 -3.10 8.63 -25.28
CA VAL A 117 -4.54 8.42 -25.40
C VAL A 117 -4.92 8.47 -26.87
N GLY A 118 -5.58 7.43 -27.39
CA GLY A 118 -5.98 7.29 -28.79
C GLY A 118 -5.06 6.37 -29.60
N GLU A 119 -5.48 6.09 -30.84
CA GLU A 119 -4.75 5.24 -31.77
C GLU A 119 -3.60 6.01 -32.45
N VAL A 120 -2.45 5.37 -32.56
CA VAL A 120 -1.29 5.92 -33.27
C VAL A 120 -1.63 6.05 -34.75
N GLY A 121 -1.62 7.28 -35.26
CA GLY A 121 -1.90 7.56 -36.68
C GLY A 121 -3.32 8.00 -37.01
N ALA A 122 -4.25 8.07 -36.06
CA ALA A 122 -5.62 8.51 -36.27
C ALA A 122 -5.75 10.03 -36.53
N THR A 123 -4.75 10.84 -36.14
CA THR A 123 -4.76 12.30 -36.33
C THR A 123 -3.44 12.81 -36.91
N LYS A 124 -3.51 13.88 -37.71
CA LYS A 124 -2.32 14.62 -38.18
C LYS A 124 -1.76 15.44 -36.99
N GLY A 125 -0.81 14.92 -36.26
CA GLY A 125 -0.15 15.61 -35.14
C GLY A 125 0.45 14.62 -34.11
N PRO A 126 1.09 15.11 -33.03
CA PRO A 126 1.56 14.24 -31.97
C PRO A 126 0.35 13.59 -31.28
N VAL A 127 0.45 12.29 -30.98
CA VAL A 127 -0.56 11.55 -30.21
C VAL A 127 -0.83 12.31 -28.90
N GLU A 128 -2.09 12.44 -28.53
CA GLU A 128 -2.49 13.11 -27.29
C GLU A 128 -1.98 12.34 -26.07
N ARG A 129 -1.47 13.06 -25.06
CA ARG A 129 -1.11 12.50 -23.75
C ARG A 129 -1.93 13.18 -22.68
N LYS A 130 -2.41 12.37 -21.76
CA LYS A 130 -3.14 12.85 -20.58
C LYS A 130 -2.53 12.24 -19.32
N VAL A 131 -2.55 13.01 -18.24
CA VAL A 131 -2.21 12.47 -16.92
C VAL A 131 -3.28 11.48 -16.51
N VAL A 132 -2.90 10.23 -16.38
CA VAL A 132 -3.81 9.14 -16.00
C VAL A 132 -3.87 8.95 -14.51
N ARG A 133 -2.80 9.29 -13.80
CA ARG A 133 -2.75 9.35 -12.34
C ARG A 133 -1.55 10.14 -11.84
N VAL A 134 -1.64 10.55 -10.57
CA VAL A 134 -0.52 11.14 -9.83
C VAL A 134 -0.17 10.22 -8.67
N VAL A 135 1.09 9.80 -8.58
CA VAL A 135 1.59 8.96 -7.49
C VAL A 135 2.29 9.86 -6.48
N THR A 136 1.85 9.82 -5.23
CA THR A 136 2.43 10.60 -4.12
C THR A 136 2.72 9.68 -2.94
N PRO A 137 3.53 10.08 -1.96
CA PRO A 137 3.80 9.25 -0.79
C PRO A 137 2.55 8.72 -0.07
N GLY A 138 1.47 9.49 -0.04
CA GLY A 138 0.21 9.14 0.62
C GLY A 138 -0.81 8.40 -0.25
N THR A 139 -0.64 8.39 -1.59
CA THR A 139 -1.64 7.85 -2.52
C THR A 139 -1.16 6.64 -3.33
N VAL A 140 -0.09 6.00 -2.88
CA VAL A 140 0.44 4.78 -3.50
C VAL A 140 -0.53 3.62 -3.38
N THR A 141 -0.75 2.91 -4.49
CA THR A 141 -1.57 1.69 -4.58
C THR A 141 -0.86 0.52 -5.22
N ASP A 142 0.31 0.74 -5.81
CA ASP A 142 1.12 -0.31 -6.45
C ASP A 142 1.72 -1.24 -5.40
N THR A 143 1.50 -2.53 -5.57
CA THR A 143 1.91 -3.55 -4.60
C THR A 143 3.42 -3.56 -4.38
N GLU A 144 4.20 -3.33 -5.42
CA GLU A 144 5.67 -3.28 -5.35
C GLU A 144 6.23 -2.04 -4.62
N LEU A 145 5.41 -1.00 -4.49
CA LEU A 145 5.79 0.25 -3.79
C LEU A 145 5.35 0.26 -2.32
N LEU A 146 4.45 -0.64 -1.95
CA LEU A 146 3.87 -0.73 -0.61
C LEU A 146 4.61 -1.74 0.26
N ASP A 147 4.79 -1.41 1.54
CA ASP A 147 5.15 -2.40 2.55
C ASP A 147 3.95 -3.35 2.77
N GLU A 148 4.17 -4.65 2.67
CA GLU A 148 3.11 -5.65 2.85
C GLU A 148 2.46 -5.58 4.23
N ARG A 149 3.25 -5.30 5.28
CA ARG A 149 2.86 -5.35 6.69
C ARG A 149 2.53 -3.99 7.28
N ARG A 150 2.48 -2.94 6.46
CA ARG A 150 2.19 -1.56 6.90
C ARG A 150 1.24 -0.87 5.95
N ASP A 151 0.27 -0.12 6.52
CA ASP A 151 -0.55 0.79 5.73
C ASP A 151 0.20 2.10 5.45
N THR A 152 0.05 2.57 4.21
CA THR A 152 0.44 3.92 3.81
C THR A 152 -0.78 4.82 3.97
N ARG A 153 -0.69 5.83 4.86
CA ARG A 153 -1.80 6.73 5.16
C ARG A 153 -1.54 8.12 4.62
N LEU A 154 -2.53 8.62 3.87
CA LEU A 154 -2.69 10.03 3.56
C LEU A 154 -3.48 10.68 4.70
N LEU A 155 -3.01 11.79 5.24
CA LEU A 155 -3.68 12.56 6.29
C LEU A 155 -4.02 13.95 5.76
N ALA A 156 -5.20 14.47 6.08
CA ALA A 156 -5.50 15.89 5.95
C ALA A 156 -5.70 16.49 7.34
N LEU A 157 -5.17 17.71 7.54
CA LEU A 157 -5.28 18.46 8.78
C LEU A 157 -5.96 19.79 8.50
N ALA A 158 -7.09 20.04 9.18
CA ALA A 158 -7.79 21.31 9.21
C ALA A 158 -7.72 21.92 10.60
N VAL A 159 -7.66 23.24 10.68
CA VAL A 159 -7.62 23.99 11.94
C VAL A 159 -8.85 24.90 12.02
N ARG A 160 -9.59 24.83 13.11
CA ARG A 160 -10.78 25.65 13.37
C ARG A 160 -10.80 26.17 14.80
N GLY A 161 -11.67 27.14 15.04
CA GLY A 161 -11.82 27.75 16.37
C GLY A 161 -10.86 28.92 16.60
N PRO A 162 -10.93 29.51 17.79
CA PRO A 162 -10.09 30.64 18.15
C PRO A 162 -8.62 30.23 18.36
N ALA A 163 -7.69 31.12 18.07
CA ALA A 163 -6.24 30.84 18.19
C ALA A 163 -5.80 30.38 19.59
N ALA A 164 -6.55 30.77 20.65
CA ALA A 164 -6.26 30.31 22.01
C ALA A 164 -6.70 28.88 22.33
N GLN A 165 -7.65 28.33 21.56
CA GLN A 165 -8.17 26.98 21.71
C GLN A 165 -8.49 26.39 20.33
N PRO A 166 -7.46 26.09 19.51
CA PRO A 166 -7.68 25.51 18.20
C PRO A 166 -8.19 24.08 18.31
N VAL A 167 -9.13 23.74 17.44
CA VAL A 167 -9.59 22.37 17.21
C VAL A 167 -8.95 21.89 15.91
N TYR A 168 -8.22 20.79 16.00
CA TYR A 168 -7.60 20.13 14.86
C TYR A 168 -8.49 19.00 14.37
N GLY A 169 -9.03 19.17 13.17
CA GLY A 169 -9.75 18.09 12.46
C GLY A 169 -8.77 17.27 11.66
N LEU A 170 -8.76 15.99 11.89
CA LEU A 170 -7.94 15.01 11.19
C LEU A 170 -8.83 14.07 10.40
N ALA A 171 -8.53 13.92 9.12
CA ALA A 171 -9.09 12.88 8.27
C ALA A 171 -7.94 12.09 7.65
N TRP A 172 -7.98 10.76 7.70
CA TRP A 172 -6.94 9.92 7.09
C TRP A 172 -7.54 8.83 6.23
N LEU A 173 -6.79 8.44 5.22
CA LEU A 173 -7.16 7.40 4.27
C LEU A 173 -5.96 6.48 4.01
N ALA A 174 -6.12 5.19 4.27
CA ALA A 174 -5.26 4.16 3.73
C ALA A 174 -5.84 3.70 2.39
N LEU A 175 -5.43 4.35 1.30
CA LEU A 175 -6.03 4.19 -0.01
C LEU A 175 -5.98 2.74 -0.52
N ALA A 176 -4.88 2.03 -0.25
CA ALA A 176 -4.69 0.65 -0.69
C ALA A 176 -5.56 -0.38 0.05
N SER A 177 -6.14 -0.03 1.22
CA SER A 177 -7.04 -0.90 2.00
C SER A 177 -8.45 -0.34 2.15
N GLY A 178 -8.71 0.89 1.68
CA GLY A 178 -10.01 1.55 1.75
C GLY A 178 -10.42 2.01 3.16
N GLN A 179 -9.48 2.09 4.11
CA GLN A 179 -9.76 2.50 5.48
C GLN A 179 -9.78 4.03 5.58
N LEU A 180 -10.95 4.59 5.86
CA LEU A 180 -11.16 6.01 6.10
C LEU A 180 -11.44 6.27 7.58
N GLY A 181 -10.75 7.24 8.17
CA GLY A 181 -10.95 7.60 9.57
C GLY A 181 -11.05 9.10 9.80
N LEU A 182 -11.75 9.48 10.87
CA LEU A 182 -11.92 10.86 11.32
C LEU A 182 -11.68 10.98 12.81
N THR A 183 -11.10 12.12 13.23
CA THR A 183 -11.07 12.54 14.62
C THR A 183 -10.98 14.06 14.74
N GLU A 184 -11.34 14.58 15.88
CA GLU A 184 -11.01 15.95 16.31
C GLU A 184 -10.23 15.89 17.61
N CYS A 185 -9.23 16.77 17.74
CA CYS A 185 -8.38 16.82 18.92
C CYS A 185 -7.92 18.26 19.23
N GLY A 186 -7.48 18.46 20.46
CA GLY A 186 -6.78 19.68 20.88
C GLY A 186 -5.28 19.62 20.57
N GLU A 187 -4.57 20.72 20.85
CA GLU A 187 -3.13 20.84 20.60
C GLU A 187 -2.30 19.77 21.34
N ARG A 188 -2.68 19.45 22.57
CA ARG A 188 -1.97 18.45 23.41
C ARG A 188 -2.01 17.05 22.83
N GLU A 189 -3.08 16.70 22.15
CA GLU A 189 -3.33 15.35 21.62
C GLU A 189 -2.78 15.17 20.20
N LEU A 190 -2.55 16.28 19.47
CA LEU A 190 -2.16 16.25 18.06
C LEU A 190 -0.87 15.43 17.83
N ALA A 191 0.13 15.59 18.69
CA ALA A 191 1.38 14.85 18.60
C ALA A 191 1.18 13.33 18.74
N ALA A 192 0.28 12.91 19.64
CA ALA A 192 -0.08 11.51 19.82
C ALA A 192 -0.77 10.94 18.59
N TRP A 193 -1.70 11.70 17.99
CA TRP A 193 -2.38 11.30 16.74
C TRP A 193 -1.42 11.18 15.57
N LEU A 194 -0.54 12.14 15.36
CA LEU A 194 0.48 12.08 14.29
C LEU A 194 1.41 10.86 14.47
N SER A 195 1.81 10.56 15.70
CA SER A 195 2.65 9.41 16.02
C SER A 195 1.92 8.07 15.77
N ARG A 196 0.65 7.95 16.17
CA ARG A 196 -0.18 6.76 15.97
C ARG A 196 -0.48 6.50 14.51
N LEU A 197 -0.92 7.53 13.79
CA LEU A 197 -1.28 7.43 12.37
C LEU A 197 -0.06 7.23 11.49
N ALA A 198 1.09 7.80 11.88
CA ALA A 198 2.35 7.75 11.15
C ALA A 198 2.14 7.98 9.64
N PRO A 199 1.52 9.14 9.23
CA PRO A 199 1.14 9.40 7.85
C PRO A 199 2.38 9.47 6.94
N ALA A 200 2.22 9.04 5.69
CA ALA A 200 3.24 9.18 4.67
C ALA A 200 3.23 10.55 4.00
N GLU A 201 2.08 11.23 4.06
CA GLU A 201 1.86 12.57 3.49
C GLU A 201 0.76 13.27 4.28
N VAL A 202 0.91 14.59 4.49
CA VAL A 202 -0.09 15.42 5.19
C VAL A 202 -0.54 16.57 4.29
N LEU A 203 -1.85 16.66 4.05
CA LEU A 203 -2.48 17.76 3.36
C LEU A 203 -2.79 18.88 4.33
N ILE A 204 -2.38 20.10 3.99
CA ILE A 204 -2.64 21.31 4.79
C ILE A 204 -3.22 22.41 3.90
N SER A 205 -3.98 23.34 4.50
CA SER A 205 -4.40 24.55 3.82
C SER A 205 -3.22 25.44 3.48
N GLY A 206 -3.20 26.03 2.27
CA GLY A 206 -2.19 26.99 1.85
C GLY A 206 -2.14 28.26 2.71
N GLU A 207 -3.21 28.55 3.45
CA GLU A 207 -3.25 29.67 4.40
C GLU A 207 -2.60 29.34 5.76
N LEU A 208 -2.28 28.07 6.01
CA LEU A 208 -1.55 27.63 7.19
C LEU A 208 -0.04 27.86 6.99
N HIS A 209 0.37 29.14 7.10
CA HIS A 209 1.76 29.54 6.98
C HIS A 209 2.66 28.82 8.02
N GLU A 210 3.93 28.66 7.69
CA GLU A 210 4.90 27.90 8.48
C GLU A 210 4.95 28.32 9.96
N GLU A 211 4.90 29.62 10.22
CA GLU A 211 4.91 30.21 11.57
C GLU A 211 3.69 29.80 12.42
N ARG A 212 2.56 29.54 11.78
CA ARG A 212 1.29 29.16 12.43
C ARG A 212 1.05 27.65 12.47
N ARG A 213 1.96 26.86 11.89
CA ARG A 213 1.85 25.40 11.94
C ARG A 213 2.06 24.90 13.37
N PRO A 214 1.24 23.93 13.83
CA PRO A 214 1.43 23.30 15.14
C PRO A 214 2.85 22.75 15.29
N LEU A 215 3.41 22.86 16.48
CA LEU A 215 4.75 22.34 16.78
C LEU A 215 4.86 20.84 16.45
N ALA A 216 3.84 20.07 16.81
CA ALA A 216 3.77 18.65 16.53
C ALA A 216 3.91 18.33 15.03
N LEU A 217 3.29 19.13 14.14
CA LEU A 217 3.39 18.96 12.70
C LEU A 217 4.78 19.32 12.16
N ARG A 218 5.39 20.38 12.69
CA ARG A 218 6.77 20.78 12.32
C ARG A 218 7.81 19.73 12.72
N GLN A 219 7.60 19.07 13.87
CA GLN A 219 8.49 18.03 14.40
C GLN A 219 8.26 16.65 13.76
N ALA A 220 7.11 16.44 13.13
CA ALA A 220 6.77 15.14 12.56
C ALA A 220 7.68 14.70 11.37
N GLY A 221 8.35 15.66 10.70
CA GLY A 221 9.25 15.37 9.56
C GLY A 221 8.55 14.72 8.35
N VAL A 222 7.23 14.85 8.24
CA VAL A 222 6.41 14.22 7.19
C VAL A 222 6.27 15.20 6.01
N PRO A 223 6.28 14.69 4.75
CA PRO A 223 5.98 15.49 3.57
C PRO A 223 4.64 16.24 3.71
N LEU A 224 4.66 17.56 3.48
CA LEU A 224 3.47 18.41 3.55
C LEU A 224 3.07 18.83 2.14
N THR A 225 1.81 18.60 1.78
CA THR A 225 1.22 19.04 0.52
C THR A 225 0.21 20.14 0.77
N SER A 226 0.51 21.33 0.26
CA SER A 226 -0.38 22.50 0.38
C SER A 226 -1.54 22.40 -0.62
N ARG A 227 -2.76 22.66 -0.13
CA ARG A 227 -3.97 22.68 -0.96
C ARG A 227 -4.71 24.01 -0.79
N PRO A 228 -5.45 24.49 -1.80
CA PRO A 228 -6.26 25.69 -1.69
C PRO A 228 -7.20 25.65 -0.48
N HIS A 229 -7.33 26.76 0.23
CA HIS A 229 -8.15 26.84 1.45
C HIS A 229 -9.60 26.42 1.24
N TRP A 230 -10.20 26.76 0.10
CA TRP A 230 -11.58 26.41 -0.23
C TRP A 230 -11.84 24.89 -0.27
N GLN A 231 -10.80 24.05 -0.40
CA GLN A 231 -10.92 22.60 -0.32
C GLN A 231 -11.17 22.10 1.12
N PHE A 232 -10.89 22.93 2.13
CA PHE A 232 -11.11 22.62 3.54
C PHE A 232 -12.46 23.19 4.04
N ASP A 233 -13.53 22.91 3.30
CA ASP A 233 -14.88 23.32 3.63
C ASP A 233 -15.65 22.20 4.35
N PRO A 234 -16.19 22.43 5.57
CA PRO A 234 -16.86 21.39 6.34
C PRO A 234 -18.18 20.95 5.74
N ALA A 235 -18.95 21.84 5.12
CA ALA A 235 -20.22 21.48 4.51
C ALA A 235 -20.00 20.62 3.25
N LEU A 236 -18.96 20.96 2.45
CA LEU A 236 -18.52 20.14 1.34
C LEU A 236 -18.01 18.79 1.83
N GLY A 237 -17.27 18.73 2.94
CA GLY A 237 -16.76 17.51 3.53
C GLY A 237 -17.85 16.57 4.02
N GLU A 238 -18.84 17.09 4.76
CA GLU A 238 -20.01 16.30 5.17
C GLU A 238 -20.74 15.73 3.97
N ARG A 239 -21.01 16.55 2.94
CA ARG A 239 -21.66 16.08 1.71
C ARG A 239 -20.86 14.99 1.03
N LYS A 240 -19.56 15.17 0.81
CA LYS A 240 -18.69 14.16 0.19
C LYS A 240 -18.65 12.85 0.99
N LEU A 241 -18.59 12.91 2.32
CA LEU A 241 -18.64 11.73 3.17
C LEU A 241 -19.98 10.98 3.00
N ARG A 242 -21.10 11.69 2.97
CA ARG A 242 -22.42 11.09 2.78
C ARG A 242 -22.55 10.43 1.40
N GLU A 243 -22.08 11.11 0.36
CA GLU A 243 -22.06 10.58 -1.00
C GLU A 243 -21.15 9.34 -1.10
N GLN A 244 -19.95 9.41 -0.52
CA GLN A 244 -18.97 8.31 -0.50
C GLN A 244 -19.49 7.06 0.22
N LEU A 245 -20.12 7.25 1.38
CA LEU A 245 -20.64 6.17 2.21
C LEU A 245 -22.05 5.75 1.80
N LYS A 246 -22.69 6.46 0.86
CA LYS A 246 -24.07 6.23 0.38
C LYS A 246 -25.10 6.27 1.51
N VAL A 247 -24.96 7.24 2.42
CA VAL A 247 -25.85 7.41 3.58
C VAL A 247 -26.54 8.77 3.59
N ALA A 248 -27.73 8.83 4.19
CA ALA A 248 -28.45 10.09 4.34
C ALA A 248 -27.83 11.00 5.42
N HIS A 249 -27.28 10.41 6.49
CA HIS A 249 -26.73 11.11 7.65
C HIS A 249 -25.49 10.39 8.18
N LEU A 250 -24.58 11.15 8.80
CA LEU A 250 -23.36 10.61 9.42
C LEU A 250 -23.57 10.15 10.88
N ALA A 251 -24.78 10.26 11.41
CA ALA A 251 -25.10 9.91 12.80
C ALA A 251 -24.81 8.43 13.13
N GLY A 252 -25.02 7.51 12.18
CA GLY A 252 -24.69 6.08 12.36
C GLY A 252 -23.20 5.80 12.59
N PHE A 253 -22.34 6.75 12.22
CA PHE A 253 -20.89 6.69 12.46
C PHE A 253 -20.45 7.59 13.64
N ASN A 254 -21.36 8.24 14.35
CA ASN A 254 -21.07 9.24 15.39
C ASN A 254 -20.18 10.39 14.86
N ALA A 255 -20.36 10.79 13.60
CA ALA A 255 -19.53 11.76 12.91
C ALA A 255 -20.24 13.11 12.65
N GLN A 256 -21.50 13.29 13.04
CA GLN A 256 -22.32 14.46 12.68
C GLN A 256 -21.76 15.80 13.19
N ASP A 257 -21.07 15.81 14.34
CA ASP A 257 -20.61 17.02 15.03
C ASP A 257 -19.11 17.35 14.78
N LEU A 258 -18.45 16.59 13.89
CA LEU A 258 -17.00 16.71 13.65
C LEU A 258 -16.68 17.71 12.52
N HIS A 259 -17.02 18.98 12.72
CA HIS A 259 -16.93 20.00 11.66
C HIS A 259 -15.50 20.30 11.17
N ALA A 260 -14.50 20.24 12.06
CA ALA A 260 -13.11 20.41 11.67
C ALA A 260 -12.60 19.17 10.90
N ALA A 261 -13.00 17.97 11.33
CA ALA A 261 -12.68 16.74 10.61
C ALA A 261 -13.39 16.64 9.25
N HIS A 262 -14.63 17.15 9.13
CA HIS A 262 -15.30 17.27 7.83
C HIS A 262 -14.51 18.17 6.87
N ALA A 263 -13.99 19.31 7.36
CA ALA A 263 -13.15 20.18 6.54
C ALA A 263 -11.89 19.44 6.04
N ALA A 264 -11.23 18.67 6.90
CA ALA A 264 -10.11 17.82 6.51
C ALA A 264 -10.52 16.74 5.51
N ALA A 265 -11.68 16.07 5.72
CA ALA A 265 -12.20 15.05 4.83
C ALA A 265 -12.52 15.58 3.42
N SER A 266 -12.99 16.85 3.33
CA SER A 266 -13.22 17.50 2.04
C SER A 266 -11.96 17.55 1.18
N ALA A 267 -10.84 18.01 1.77
CA ALA A 267 -9.55 18.08 1.08
C ALA A 267 -8.97 16.69 0.80
N LEU A 268 -9.09 15.77 1.76
CA LEU A 268 -8.60 14.40 1.67
C LEU A 268 -9.21 13.64 0.50
N LEU A 269 -10.55 13.55 0.48
CA LEU A 269 -11.28 12.82 -0.56
C LEU A 269 -11.09 13.46 -1.93
N GLY A 270 -11.17 14.79 -2.02
CA GLY A 270 -10.93 15.50 -3.27
C GLY A 270 -9.51 15.32 -3.82
N TYR A 271 -8.51 15.27 -2.95
CA TYR A 271 -7.13 15.01 -3.36
C TYR A 271 -6.92 13.55 -3.80
N ALA A 272 -7.45 12.59 -3.06
CA ALA A 272 -7.34 11.18 -3.41
C ALA A 272 -8.04 10.86 -4.75
N GLU A 273 -9.25 11.40 -4.98
CA GLU A 273 -9.95 11.28 -6.27
C GLU A 273 -9.16 11.92 -7.42
N HIS A 274 -8.63 13.13 -7.19
CA HIS A 274 -7.83 13.83 -8.20
C HIS A 274 -6.56 13.06 -8.57
N THR A 275 -5.85 12.52 -7.59
CA THR A 275 -4.60 11.78 -7.84
C THR A 275 -4.82 10.43 -8.51
N GLN A 276 -5.95 9.78 -8.23
CA GLN A 276 -6.31 8.51 -8.87
C GLN A 276 -7.05 8.69 -10.21
N GLY A 277 -7.58 9.89 -10.51
CA GLY A 277 -8.40 10.18 -11.67
C GLY A 277 -9.73 9.42 -11.69
N ARG A 278 -10.18 8.89 -10.55
CA ARG A 278 -11.35 8.02 -10.41
C ARG A 278 -12.00 8.17 -9.03
N ALA A 279 -13.28 7.77 -8.96
CA ALA A 279 -14.01 7.65 -7.69
C ALA A 279 -13.44 6.50 -6.84
N LEU A 280 -13.49 6.67 -5.52
CA LEU A 280 -12.92 5.76 -4.53
C LEU A 280 -13.97 4.71 -4.07
N SER A 281 -14.57 3.94 -4.98
CA SER A 281 -15.71 3.05 -4.71
C SER A 281 -15.45 1.96 -3.66
N HIS A 282 -14.19 1.63 -3.37
CA HIS A 282 -13.77 0.69 -2.33
C HIS A 282 -13.79 1.30 -0.92
N VAL A 283 -13.86 2.62 -0.78
CA VAL A 283 -13.95 3.29 0.52
C VAL A 283 -15.42 3.32 0.93
N SER A 284 -15.87 2.27 1.60
CA SER A 284 -17.28 2.05 1.96
C SER A 284 -17.58 2.18 3.45
N THR A 285 -16.55 2.37 4.29
CA THR A 285 -16.68 2.45 5.74
C THR A 285 -15.93 3.62 6.31
N LEU A 286 -16.45 4.16 7.42
CA LEU A 286 -15.84 5.25 8.17
C LEU A 286 -15.63 4.82 9.60
N THR A 287 -14.44 5.06 10.14
CA THR A 287 -14.14 4.89 11.56
C THR A 287 -13.98 6.28 12.20
N VAL A 288 -14.77 6.57 13.22
CA VAL A 288 -14.56 7.76 14.06
C VAL A 288 -13.83 7.33 15.31
N GLU A 289 -12.63 7.87 15.47
CA GLU A 289 -11.83 7.65 16.67
C GLU A 289 -11.90 8.86 17.59
N ARG A 290 -12.00 8.62 18.87
CA ARG A 290 -12.01 9.68 19.90
C ARG A 290 -10.91 9.39 20.90
N ALA A 291 -10.18 10.43 21.34
CA ALA A 291 -9.06 10.27 22.25
C ALA A 291 -9.47 9.53 23.53
N HIS A 292 -10.64 9.86 24.09
CA HIS A 292 -11.15 9.23 25.32
C HIS A 292 -11.57 7.75 25.16
N ALA A 293 -11.78 7.25 23.94
CA ALA A 293 -12.11 5.85 23.67
C ALA A 293 -10.86 4.95 23.60
N LEU A 294 -9.68 5.55 23.49
CA LEU A 294 -8.40 4.85 23.42
C LEU A 294 -7.64 4.95 24.74
N LEU A 295 -6.87 3.93 25.05
CA LEU A 295 -5.85 4.00 26.08
C LEU A 295 -4.84 5.09 25.69
N GLU A 296 -4.61 6.05 26.56
CA GLU A 296 -3.70 7.15 26.27
C GLU A 296 -2.25 6.65 26.25
N LEU A 297 -1.59 6.86 25.13
CA LEU A 297 -0.20 6.50 24.89
C LEU A 297 0.51 7.72 24.25
N PRO A 298 1.19 8.56 25.04
CA PRO A 298 1.97 9.66 24.50
C PRO A 298 3.06 9.18 23.52
N PRO A 299 3.52 10.02 22.58
CA PRO A 299 4.56 9.66 21.61
C PRO A 299 5.86 9.15 22.27
N ALA A 300 6.25 9.74 23.40
CA ALA A 300 7.39 9.29 24.17
C ALA A 300 7.19 7.85 24.68
N THR A 301 5.98 7.52 25.16
CA THR A 301 5.65 6.17 25.64
C THR A 301 5.68 5.14 24.52
N LEU A 302 5.07 5.42 23.35
CA LEU A 302 5.12 4.54 22.18
C LEU A 302 6.57 4.21 21.78
N ARG A 303 7.44 5.22 21.80
CA ARG A 303 8.88 5.07 21.52
C ARG A 303 9.62 4.33 22.61
N ASN A 304 9.42 4.70 23.89
CA ASN A 304 10.10 4.11 25.03
C ASN A 304 9.77 2.63 25.25
N LEU A 305 8.55 2.21 24.90
CA LEU A 305 8.12 0.81 24.96
C LEU A 305 8.55 -0.01 23.74
N GLU A 306 9.16 0.62 22.75
CA GLU A 306 9.63 -0.04 21.52
C GLU A 306 8.55 -0.94 20.89
N ILE A 307 7.33 -0.39 20.77
CA ILE A 307 6.17 -1.15 20.29
C ILE A 307 6.34 -1.54 18.83
N THR A 308 6.65 -0.58 17.95
CA THR A 308 6.75 -0.78 16.50
C THR A 308 8.13 -0.50 15.93
N GLN A 309 8.95 0.23 16.67
CA GLN A 309 10.33 0.59 16.33
C GLN A 309 11.16 0.64 17.61
N THR A 310 12.43 0.24 17.52
CA THR A 310 13.39 0.40 18.62
C THR A 310 13.76 1.87 18.81
N LEU A 311 14.40 2.22 19.90
CA LEU A 311 14.96 3.55 20.14
C LEU A 311 15.94 3.99 19.04
N LYS A 312 16.54 3.03 18.31
CA LYS A 312 17.42 3.28 17.16
C LYS A 312 16.68 3.42 15.82
N GLY A 313 15.33 3.37 15.82
CA GLY A 313 14.51 3.48 14.63
C GLY A 313 14.41 2.23 13.76
N VAL A 314 14.97 1.07 14.21
CA VAL A 314 14.82 -0.20 13.48
C VAL A 314 13.53 -0.93 13.88
N THR A 315 13.01 -1.78 12.99
CA THR A 315 11.72 -2.46 13.17
C THR A 315 11.79 -3.72 14.02
N ALA A 316 12.97 -4.25 14.28
CA ALA A 316 13.20 -5.42 15.12
C ALA A 316 14.51 -5.24 15.94
N PRO A 317 14.57 -5.78 17.19
CA PRO A 317 13.49 -6.47 17.91
C PRO A 317 12.52 -5.49 18.59
N THR A 318 11.23 -5.65 18.36
CA THR A 318 10.16 -4.83 18.95
C THR A 318 9.03 -5.72 19.46
N LEU A 319 8.06 -5.17 20.20
CA LEU A 319 6.87 -5.93 20.59
C LEU A 319 6.11 -6.45 19.36
N LEU A 320 5.91 -5.59 18.36
CA LEU A 320 5.26 -5.98 17.10
C LEU A 320 6.01 -7.12 16.41
N SER A 321 7.34 -7.01 16.25
CA SER A 321 8.12 -8.06 15.57
C SER A 321 8.10 -9.41 16.29
N LEU A 322 7.92 -9.42 17.62
CA LEU A 322 7.73 -10.64 18.40
C LEU A 322 6.37 -11.26 18.16
N LEU A 323 5.31 -10.44 18.13
CA LEU A 323 3.93 -10.90 18.03
C LEU A 323 3.53 -11.27 16.59
N ASP A 324 4.10 -10.59 15.60
CA ASP A 324 3.69 -10.72 14.20
C ASP A 324 4.12 -12.07 13.62
N SER A 325 3.35 -13.08 13.94
CA SER A 325 3.38 -14.40 13.30
C SER A 325 2.22 -14.61 12.32
N CYS A 326 1.53 -13.51 11.93
CA CYS A 326 0.44 -13.52 10.96
C CYS A 326 0.86 -14.17 9.64
N ARG A 327 -0.09 -14.78 8.98
CA ARG A 327 0.12 -15.47 7.69
C ARG A 327 -0.18 -14.58 6.49
N THR A 328 -0.90 -13.48 6.73
CA THR A 328 -1.29 -12.51 5.70
C THR A 328 -0.78 -11.11 6.04
N GLY A 329 -0.48 -10.32 5.01
CA GLY A 329 -0.15 -8.91 5.19
C GLY A 329 -1.31 -8.12 5.82
N MET A 330 -2.55 -8.53 5.57
CA MET A 330 -3.76 -7.95 6.19
C MET A 330 -3.75 -8.13 7.70
N GLY A 331 -3.44 -9.32 8.20
CA GLY A 331 -3.30 -9.60 9.63
C GLY A 331 -2.20 -8.78 10.28
N SER A 332 -1.01 -8.71 9.66
CA SER A 332 0.11 -7.90 10.17
C SER A 332 -0.26 -6.42 10.30
N ARG A 333 -0.97 -5.84 9.31
CA ARG A 333 -1.46 -4.45 9.36
C ARG A 333 -2.46 -4.25 10.49
N MET A 334 -3.38 -5.19 10.69
CA MET A 334 -4.38 -5.14 11.75
C MET A 334 -3.75 -5.30 13.14
N LEU A 335 -2.79 -6.20 13.31
CA LEU A 335 -2.04 -6.35 14.58
C LEU A 335 -1.32 -5.05 14.95
N ARG A 336 -0.68 -4.41 13.98
CA ARG A 336 -0.07 -3.09 14.19
C ARG A 336 -1.10 -2.06 14.64
N GLN A 337 -2.27 -2.02 14.02
CA GLN A 337 -3.36 -1.13 14.40
C GLN A 337 -3.82 -1.40 15.84
N TRP A 338 -4.03 -2.66 16.23
CA TRP A 338 -4.43 -2.99 17.60
C TRP A 338 -3.41 -2.53 18.64
N LEU A 339 -2.13 -2.70 18.36
CA LEU A 339 -1.04 -2.27 19.25
C LEU A 339 -0.92 -0.75 19.39
N THR A 340 -1.19 0.00 18.32
CA THR A 340 -1.06 1.46 18.32
C THR A 340 -2.35 2.18 18.71
N HIS A 341 -3.53 1.51 18.62
CA HIS A 341 -4.86 2.03 18.97
C HIS A 341 -5.57 1.11 19.97
N PRO A 342 -4.95 0.82 21.14
CA PRO A 342 -5.58 -0.04 22.14
C PRO A 342 -6.85 0.63 22.69
N PRO A 343 -7.99 -0.08 22.73
CA PRO A 343 -9.22 0.48 23.29
C PRO A 343 -9.11 0.65 24.82
N ARG A 344 -9.69 1.74 25.33
CA ARG A 344 -9.84 1.94 26.79
C ARG A 344 -10.93 1.04 27.37
N GLU A 345 -11.99 0.83 26.59
CA GLU A 345 -13.03 -0.12 26.94
C GLU A 345 -12.51 -1.56 26.86
N ARG A 346 -12.95 -2.39 27.79
CA ARG A 346 -12.47 -3.76 27.93
C ARG A 346 -13.26 -4.80 27.16
N GLU A 347 -14.43 -4.43 26.68
CA GLU A 347 -15.29 -5.37 25.98
C GLU A 347 -14.65 -5.92 24.70
N PRO A 348 -14.01 -5.10 23.84
CA PRO A 348 -13.27 -5.64 22.71
C PRO A 348 -12.15 -6.61 23.12
N ALA A 349 -11.43 -6.30 24.20
CA ALA A 349 -10.37 -7.16 24.72
C ALA A 349 -10.92 -8.50 25.26
N ARG A 350 -12.04 -8.47 25.99
CA ARG A 350 -12.71 -9.69 26.49
C ARG A 350 -13.14 -10.62 25.36
N ARG A 351 -13.78 -10.09 24.32
CA ARG A 351 -14.19 -10.86 23.15
C ARG A 351 -13.01 -11.51 22.43
N ARG A 352 -11.89 -10.81 22.33
CA ARG A 352 -10.65 -11.36 21.73
C ARG A 352 -10.03 -12.45 22.60
N LEU A 353 -9.97 -12.25 23.92
CA LEU A 353 -9.48 -13.25 24.86
C LEU A 353 -10.32 -14.53 24.83
N GLU A 354 -11.66 -14.40 24.80
CA GLU A 354 -12.58 -15.52 24.63
C GLU A 354 -12.32 -16.26 23.31
N ALA A 355 -12.19 -15.53 22.19
CA ALA A 355 -11.90 -16.12 20.90
C ALA A 355 -10.56 -16.88 20.89
N ILE A 356 -9.51 -16.36 21.54
CA ILE A 356 -8.22 -17.04 21.68
C ILE A 356 -8.37 -18.35 22.46
N GLU A 357 -9.10 -18.36 23.58
CA GLU A 357 -9.37 -19.57 24.35
C GLU A 357 -10.14 -20.62 23.56
N VAL A 358 -11.19 -20.21 22.87
CA VAL A 358 -11.99 -21.12 22.04
C VAL A 358 -11.14 -21.73 20.93
N LEU A 359 -10.32 -20.92 20.22
CA LEU A 359 -9.40 -21.40 19.19
C LEU A 359 -8.39 -22.42 19.72
N GLN A 360 -7.88 -22.19 20.93
CA GLN A 360 -6.94 -23.11 21.58
C GLN A 360 -7.61 -24.41 22.02
N ALA A 361 -8.79 -24.30 22.65
CA ALA A 361 -9.55 -25.45 23.15
C ALA A 361 -10.05 -26.36 22.01
N ALA A 362 -10.43 -25.77 20.89
CA ALA A 362 -10.84 -26.49 19.68
C ALA A 362 -9.65 -27.03 18.85
N HIS A 363 -8.41 -26.80 19.25
CA HIS A 363 -7.21 -27.13 18.48
C HIS A 363 -7.21 -26.54 17.06
N ALA A 364 -7.93 -25.43 16.85
CA ALA A 364 -8.15 -24.82 15.54
C ALA A 364 -6.96 -23.94 15.07
N VAL A 365 -6.04 -23.57 15.96
CA VAL A 365 -4.96 -22.59 15.68
C VAL A 365 -4.09 -23.00 14.48
N GLU A 366 -3.51 -24.19 14.48
CA GLU A 366 -2.61 -24.61 13.39
C GLU A 366 -3.37 -24.83 12.07
N PRO A 367 -4.51 -25.55 12.04
CA PRO A 367 -5.29 -25.69 10.81
C PRO A 367 -5.68 -24.35 10.18
N LEU A 368 -6.14 -23.39 10.98
CA LEU A 368 -6.45 -22.02 10.52
C LEU A 368 -5.23 -21.31 9.93
N ARG A 369 -4.09 -21.39 10.62
CA ARG A 369 -2.84 -20.77 10.18
C ARG A 369 -2.32 -21.37 8.86
N ASP A 370 -2.53 -22.66 8.64
CA ASP A 370 -2.16 -23.34 7.39
C ASP A 370 -3.10 -22.95 6.23
N ALA A 371 -4.41 -22.84 6.48
CA ALA A 371 -5.36 -22.36 5.49
C ALA A 371 -5.12 -20.87 5.13
N LEU A 372 -4.82 -20.02 6.12
CA LEU A 372 -4.53 -18.60 5.91
C LEU A 372 -3.28 -18.34 5.07
N ARG A 373 -2.34 -19.30 4.94
CA ARG A 373 -1.20 -19.16 4.00
C ARG A 373 -1.61 -19.12 2.53
N GLN A 374 -2.79 -19.63 2.22
CA GLN A 374 -3.32 -19.68 0.85
C GLN A 374 -4.16 -18.44 0.52
N VAL A 375 -4.38 -17.56 1.50
CA VAL A 375 -5.18 -16.36 1.36
C VAL A 375 -4.34 -15.22 0.81
N SER A 376 -4.78 -14.64 -0.31
CA SER A 376 -4.19 -13.43 -0.89
C SER A 376 -4.65 -12.16 -0.17
N ASP A 377 -4.03 -11.02 -0.47
CA ASP A 377 -4.42 -9.73 0.10
C ASP A 377 -5.72 -9.20 -0.54
N VAL A 378 -6.86 -9.65 0.01
CA VAL A 378 -8.20 -9.28 -0.47
C VAL A 378 -8.45 -7.77 -0.37
N GLN A 379 -7.95 -7.10 0.68
CA GLN A 379 -8.13 -5.66 0.86
C GLN A 379 -7.47 -4.87 -0.28
N ARG A 380 -6.19 -5.13 -0.56
CA ARG A 380 -5.46 -4.44 -1.62
C ARG A 380 -5.98 -4.80 -3.01
N THR A 381 -6.33 -6.07 -3.23
CA THR A 381 -6.93 -6.51 -4.49
C THR A 381 -8.26 -5.82 -4.75
N SER A 382 -9.12 -5.68 -3.74
CA SER A 382 -10.40 -4.97 -3.85
C SER A 382 -10.20 -3.49 -4.16
N ALA A 383 -9.28 -2.81 -3.48
CA ALA A 383 -8.95 -1.41 -3.76
C ALA A 383 -8.43 -1.21 -5.19
N ARG A 384 -7.52 -2.07 -5.65
CA ARG A 384 -6.98 -2.01 -7.01
C ARG A 384 -8.02 -2.34 -8.07
N THR A 385 -8.98 -3.24 -7.76
CA THR A 385 -10.14 -3.52 -8.62
C THR A 385 -11.02 -2.28 -8.77
N ALA A 386 -11.32 -1.58 -7.68
CA ALA A 386 -12.07 -0.32 -7.70
C ALA A 386 -11.37 0.75 -8.55
N LEU A 387 -10.06 0.86 -8.41
CA LEU A 387 -9.21 1.82 -9.12
C LEU A 387 -8.82 1.35 -10.54
N ARG A 388 -9.28 0.17 -10.98
CA ARG A 388 -8.94 -0.45 -12.28
C ARG A 388 -7.42 -0.60 -12.50
N GLN A 389 -6.70 -0.86 -11.43
CA GLN A 389 -5.25 -1.05 -11.41
C GLN A 389 -4.87 -2.49 -11.05
N VAL A 390 -5.85 -3.35 -10.80
CA VAL A 390 -5.66 -4.76 -10.46
C VAL A 390 -5.00 -5.52 -11.60
N ARG A 391 -4.04 -6.36 -11.27
CA ARG A 391 -3.35 -7.23 -12.22
C ARG A 391 -4.04 -8.59 -12.33
N PRO A 392 -3.90 -9.29 -13.47
CA PRO A 392 -4.55 -10.59 -13.67
C PRO A 392 -4.24 -11.61 -12.57
N ARG A 393 -3.00 -11.68 -12.12
CA ARG A 393 -2.58 -12.61 -11.04
C ARG A 393 -3.18 -12.26 -9.68
N GLU A 394 -3.49 -10.99 -9.43
CA GLU A 394 -4.16 -10.58 -8.19
C GLU A 394 -5.62 -11.06 -8.16
N LEU A 395 -6.33 -11.01 -9.30
CA LEU A 395 -7.67 -11.59 -9.40
C LEU A 395 -7.65 -13.13 -9.36
N ALA A 396 -6.62 -13.77 -9.92
CA ALA A 396 -6.43 -15.20 -9.73
C ALA A 396 -6.22 -15.56 -8.25
N GLY A 397 -5.38 -14.80 -7.53
CA GLY A 397 -5.21 -14.97 -6.08
C GLY A 397 -6.51 -14.74 -5.29
N LEU A 398 -7.33 -13.76 -5.69
CA LEU A 398 -8.66 -13.57 -5.11
C LEU A 398 -9.57 -14.79 -5.37
N ARG A 399 -9.60 -15.30 -6.60
CA ARG A 399 -10.34 -16.53 -6.96
C ARG A 399 -9.92 -17.71 -6.08
N GLU A 400 -8.62 -17.93 -5.90
CA GLU A 400 -8.07 -19.00 -5.06
C GLU A 400 -8.45 -18.80 -3.59
N THR A 401 -8.37 -17.56 -3.11
CA THR A 401 -8.84 -17.21 -1.76
C THR A 401 -10.31 -17.59 -1.56
N LEU A 402 -11.19 -17.21 -2.49
CA LEU A 402 -12.62 -17.55 -2.41
C LEU A 402 -12.86 -19.07 -2.45
N ALA A 403 -12.04 -19.82 -3.16
CA ALA A 403 -12.12 -21.29 -3.21
C ALA A 403 -11.70 -21.95 -1.88
N VAL A 404 -10.81 -21.35 -1.10
CA VAL A 404 -10.35 -21.85 0.21
C VAL A 404 -11.33 -21.50 1.35
N LEU A 405 -12.18 -20.48 1.18
CA LEU A 405 -13.06 -20.02 2.25
C LEU A 405 -13.97 -21.08 2.89
N PRO A 406 -14.60 -22.01 2.13
CA PRO A 406 -15.42 -23.06 2.74
C PRO A 406 -14.62 -23.96 3.70
N GLU A 407 -13.34 -24.24 3.36
CA GLU A 407 -12.45 -25.00 4.23
C GLU A 407 -12.05 -24.19 5.46
N LEU A 408 -11.62 -22.97 5.25
CA LEU A 408 -11.23 -22.04 6.32
C LEU A 408 -12.40 -21.83 7.30
N ARG A 409 -13.62 -21.65 6.79
CA ARG A 409 -14.83 -21.49 7.59
C ARG A 409 -15.11 -22.70 8.48
N ARG A 410 -14.92 -23.93 7.98
CA ARG A 410 -15.08 -25.15 8.79
C ARG A 410 -14.11 -25.26 9.95
N GLN A 411 -12.94 -24.57 9.86
CA GLN A 411 -11.95 -24.53 10.93
C GLN A 411 -12.27 -23.47 12.01
N VAL A 412 -13.18 -22.52 11.74
CA VAL A 412 -13.54 -21.46 12.68
C VAL A 412 -14.68 -21.98 13.59
N PRO A 413 -14.44 -22.13 14.91
CA PRO A 413 -15.52 -22.44 15.85
C PRO A 413 -16.58 -21.34 15.85
N GLU A 414 -17.83 -21.70 16.08
CA GLU A 414 -18.93 -20.74 16.20
C GLU A 414 -19.18 -20.31 17.66
N ASP A 415 -18.44 -20.84 18.62
CA ASP A 415 -18.54 -20.50 20.02
C ASP A 415 -17.95 -19.11 20.29
N GLY A 416 -18.72 -18.27 21.02
CA GLY A 416 -18.35 -16.89 21.30
C GLY A 416 -18.76 -15.89 20.21
N ALA A 417 -19.22 -14.71 20.64
CA ALA A 417 -19.81 -13.72 19.72
C ALA A 417 -18.87 -13.28 18.60
N LEU A 418 -17.57 -13.08 18.91
CA LEU A 418 -16.60 -12.61 17.90
C LEU A 418 -16.33 -13.67 16.82
N LEU A 419 -16.16 -14.94 17.20
CA LEU A 419 -15.91 -16.02 16.24
C LEU A 419 -17.15 -16.30 15.40
N ALA A 420 -18.36 -16.22 15.96
CA ALA A 420 -19.61 -16.34 15.22
C ALA A 420 -19.75 -15.23 14.16
N ASP A 421 -19.44 -13.98 14.51
CA ASP A 421 -19.43 -12.85 13.58
C ASP A 421 -18.42 -13.08 12.44
N LEU A 422 -17.20 -13.53 12.77
CA LEU A 422 -16.16 -13.83 11.78
C LEU A 422 -16.55 -15.01 10.89
N HIS A 423 -17.11 -16.08 11.47
CA HIS A 423 -17.60 -17.25 10.73
C HIS A 423 -18.68 -16.86 9.70
N ALA A 424 -19.61 -15.97 10.08
CA ALA A 424 -20.63 -15.46 9.17
C ALA A 424 -20.01 -14.62 8.03
N ALA A 425 -19.04 -13.76 8.33
CA ALA A 425 -18.38 -12.89 7.35
C ALA A 425 -17.49 -13.65 6.35
N LEU A 426 -17.12 -14.91 6.62
CA LEU A 426 -16.40 -15.79 5.70
C LEU A 426 -17.29 -16.43 4.61
N THR A 427 -18.52 -15.95 4.45
CA THR A 427 -19.47 -16.45 3.43
C THR A 427 -19.71 -15.34 2.38
N PRO A 428 -18.84 -15.15 1.41
CA PRO A 428 -19.06 -14.19 0.34
C PRO A 428 -20.17 -14.69 -0.61
N ASP A 429 -20.71 -13.76 -1.42
CA ASP A 429 -21.64 -14.11 -2.48
C ASP A 429 -21.00 -15.10 -3.45
N ALA A 430 -21.64 -16.26 -3.63
CA ALA A 430 -21.20 -17.32 -4.54
C ALA A 430 -21.04 -16.82 -5.99
N ALA A 431 -21.80 -15.81 -6.39
CA ALA A 431 -21.72 -15.20 -7.71
C ALA A 431 -20.33 -14.63 -8.04
N ILE A 432 -19.64 -14.07 -7.03
CA ILE A 432 -18.27 -13.53 -7.22
C ILE A 432 -17.28 -14.67 -7.51
N ALA A 433 -17.36 -15.74 -6.73
CA ALA A 433 -16.49 -16.89 -6.88
C ALA A 433 -16.69 -17.56 -8.25
N GLU A 434 -17.94 -17.75 -8.65
CA GLU A 434 -18.28 -18.32 -9.96
C GLU A 434 -17.83 -17.41 -11.11
N LEU A 435 -18.05 -16.09 -11.00
CA LEU A 435 -17.61 -15.14 -12.02
C LEU A 435 -16.10 -15.20 -12.23
N LEU A 436 -15.32 -15.12 -11.15
CA LEU A 436 -13.85 -15.18 -11.22
C LEU A 436 -13.36 -16.55 -11.73
N HIS A 437 -13.99 -17.63 -11.32
CA HIS A 437 -13.64 -18.97 -11.78
C HIS A 437 -13.85 -19.13 -13.29
N ARG A 438 -14.93 -18.58 -13.82
CA ARG A 438 -15.26 -18.65 -15.24
C ARG A 438 -14.46 -17.70 -16.11
N ALA A 439 -14.19 -16.48 -15.60
CA ALA A 439 -13.62 -15.40 -16.40
C ALA A 439 -12.09 -15.36 -16.40
N VAL A 440 -11.44 -15.66 -15.26
CA VAL A 440 -9.98 -15.54 -15.12
C VAL A 440 -9.30 -16.86 -15.46
N ALA A 441 -8.31 -16.80 -16.36
CA ALA A 441 -7.53 -17.98 -16.74
C ALA A 441 -6.89 -18.65 -15.50
N PRO A 442 -6.68 -19.99 -15.49
CA PRO A 442 -6.05 -20.68 -14.37
C PRO A 442 -4.68 -20.09 -14.00
N GLU A 443 -3.83 -19.86 -14.96
CA GLU A 443 -2.52 -19.23 -14.84
C GLU A 443 -2.44 -18.01 -15.77
N PRO A 444 -3.01 -16.86 -15.36
CA PRO A 444 -3.05 -15.70 -16.23
C PRO A 444 -1.66 -15.07 -16.41
N ALA A 445 -1.44 -14.44 -17.55
CA ALA A 445 -0.26 -13.63 -17.81
C ALA A 445 -0.09 -12.53 -16.74
N VAL A 446 1.14 -12.05 -16.56
CA VAL A 446 1.44 -10.99 -15.56
C VAL A 446 0.75 -9.68 -15.94
N LEU A 447 0.75 -9.35 -17.22
CA LEU A 447 0.22 -8.09 -17.75
C LEU A 447 -0.88 -8.37 -18.78
N LEU A 448 -1.93 -7.58 -18.74
CA LEU A 448 -3.05 -7.67 -19.68
C LEU A 448 -2.63 -7.57 -21.17
N ARG A 449 -1.60 -6.77 -21.45
CA ARG A 449 -1.06 -6.59 -22.81
C ARG A 449 -0.41 -7.85 -23.40
N ASP A 450 -0.06 -8.83 -22.56
CA ASP A 450 0.58 -10.07 -23.01
C ASP A 450 -0.44 -11.10 -23.50
N GLY A 451 -1.75 -10.87 -23.21
CA GLY A 451 -2.84 -11.79 -23.53
C GLY A 451 -2.87 -13.02 -22.60
N GLY A 452 -3.86 -13.88 -22.79
CA GLY A 452 -4.00 -15.11 -21.99
C GLY A 452 -4.53 -14.88 -20.56
N VAL A 453 -5.32 -13.84 -20.36
CA VAL A 453 -5.88 -13.44 -19.05
C VAL A 453 -7.27 -13.98 -18.83
N ILE A 454 -8.09 -14.01 -19.88
CA ILE A 454 -9.46 -14.53 -19.86
C ILE A 454 -9.44 -16.05 -20.10
N ALA A 455 -10.22 -16.79 -19.32
CA ALA A 455 -10.31 -18.23 -19.42
C ALA A 455 -10.90 -18.69 -20.77
N THR A 456 -10.43 -19.81 -21.28
CA THR A 456 -11.02 -20.47 -22.44
C THR A 456 -12.45 -20.92 -22.12
N GLY A 457 -13.38 -20.72 -23.01
CA GLY A 457 -14.81 -21.03 -22.83
C GLY A 457 -15.62 -19.89 -22.20
N PHE A 458 -14.98 -18.79 -21.82
CA PHE A 458 -15.70 -17.62 -21.28
C PHE A 458 -16.37 -16.79 -22.36
N ASP A 459 -15.68 -16.57 -23.49
CA ASP A 459 -16.19 -15.79 -24.63
C ASP A 459 -15.89 -16.52 -25.95
N PRO A 460 -16.93 -16.95 -26.70
CA PRO A 460 -16.74 -17.69 -27.94
C PRO A 460 -15.97 -16.94 -29.03
N ASP A 461 -16.19 -15.61 -29.15
CA ASP A 461 -15.49 -14.78 -30.15
C ASP A 461 -13.98 -14.73 -29.87
N LEU A 462 -13.61 -14.63 -28.59
CA LEU A 462 -12.21 -14.65 -28.17
C LEU A 462 -11.57 -16.01 -28.45
N ASP A 463 -12.28 -17.10 -28.17
CA ASP A 463 -11.79 -18.45 -28.41
C ASP A 463 -11.58 -18.72 -29.91
N GLU A 464 -12.49 -18.25 -30.77
CA GLU A 464 -12.31 -18.33 -32.23
C GLU A 464 -11.05 -17.55 -32.68
N LEU A 465 -10.87 -16.32 -32.21
CA LEU A 465 -9.70 -15.49 -32.53
C LEU A 465 -8.39 -16.14 -32.07
N ARG A 466 -8.38 -16.73 -30.89
CA ARG A 466 -7.23 -17.48 -30.36
C ARG A 466 -6.94 -18.75 -31.16
N ALA A 467 -7.99 -19.48 -31.56
CA ALA A 467 -7.85 -20.68 -32.41
C ALA A 467 -7.20 -20.34 -33.76
N ILE A 468 -7.57 -19.21 -34.39
CA ILE A 468 -6.93 -18.74 -35.62
C ILE A 468 -5.44 -18.46 -35.36
N SER A 469 -5.10 -17.85 -34.22
CA SER A 469 -3.73 -17.53 -33.86
C SER A 469 -2.91 -18.78 -33.49
N SER A 470 -3.48 -19.75 -32.76
CA SER A 470 -2.79 -20.98 -32.33
C SER A 470 -2.58 -22.00 -33.44
N ASN A 471 -3.43 -22.01 -34.46
CA ASN A 471 -3.26 -22.88 -35.63
C ASN A 471 -2.09 -22.45 -36.54
N CYS A 472 -1.38 -21.35 -36.18
CA CYS A 472 -0.20 -20.91 -36.95
C CYS A 472 0.87 -21.99 -37.08
N ASP A 473 1.21 -22.68 -35.99
CA ASP A 473 2.25 -23.69 -35.97
C ASP A 473 1.87 -24.92 -36.84
N ALA A 474 0.61 -25.35 -36.76
CA ALA A 474 0.11 -26.43 -37.59
C ALA A 474 0.11 -26.08 -39.09
N PHE A 475 -0.35 -24.88 -39.43
CA PHE A 475 -0.31 -24.35 -40.79
C PHE A 475 1.13 -24.22 -41.33
N LEU A 476 2.07 -23.71 -40.51
CA LEU A 476 3.48 -23.60 -40.90
C LEU A 476 4.10 -24.97 -41.19
N LEU A 477 3.84 -25.95 -40.35
CA LEU A 477 4.32 -27.32 -40.54
C LEU A 477 3.73 -27.98 -41.80
N GLU A 478 2.42 -27.80 -42.03
CA GLU A 478 1.77 -28.31 -43.23
C GLU A 478 2.31 -27.64 -44.50
N MET A 479 2.44 -26.32 -44.45
CA MET A 479 3.00 -25.54 -45.55
C MET A 479 4.47 -25.93 -45.80
N GLU A 480 5.27 -26.10 -44.75
CA GLU A 480 6.67 -26.54 -44.88
C GLU A 480 6.74 -27.92 -45.55
N ALA A 481 5.95 -28.87 -45.12
CA ALA A 481 5.91 -30.22 -45.72
C ALA A 481 5.48 -30.16 -47.22
N ARG A 482 4.41 -29.37 -47.51
CA ARG A 482 3.91 -29.21 -48.89
C ARG A 482 4.94 -28.51 -49.79
N GLU A 483 5.57 -27.43 -49.30
CA GLU A 483 6.56 -26.67 -50.06
C GLU A 483 7.86 -27.45 -50.27
N ARG A 484 8.30 -28.30 -49.30
CA ARG A 484 9.41 -29.27 -49.51
C ARG A 484 9.13 -30.25 -50.59
N LEU A 485 7.92 -30.82 -50.65
CA LEU A 485 7.50 -31.75 -51.72
C LEU A 485 7.45 -31.06 -53.08
N ARG A 486 6.89 -29.85 -53.14
CA ARG A 486 6.72 -29.05 -54.37
C ARG A 486 8.05 -28.62 -54.99
N THR A 487 8.99 -28.15 -54.13
CA THR A 487 10.26 -27.55 -54.56
C THR A 487 11.42 -28.55 -54.63
N GLY A 488 11.29 -29.69 -53.96
CA GLY A 488 12.38 -30.67 -53.78
C GLY A 488 13.51 -30.15 -52.86
N ILE A 489 13.30 -29.05 -52.13
CA ILE A 489 14.29 -28.46 -51.24
C ILE A 489 14.09 -29.02 -49.82
N GLN A 490 14.91 -30.01 -49.46
CA GLN A 490 14.80 -30.72 -48.17
C GLN A 490 15.05 -29.82 -46.93
N ASN A 491 15.89 -28.80 -47.09
CA ASN A 491 16.29 -27.91 -46.00
C ASN A 491 15.41 -26.61 -45.90
N LEU A 492 14.32 -26.54 -46.66
CA LEU A 492 13.36 -25.45 -46.57
C LEU A 492 12.69 -25.45 -45.19
N ARG A 493 12.61 -24.30 -44.56
CA ARG A 493 11.89 -24.09 -43.28
C ARG A 493 10.89 -22.96 -43.42
N VAL A 494 9.71 -23.13 -42.86
CA VAL A 494 8.72 -22.05 -42.72
C VAL A 494 8.68 -21.63 -41.26
N GLN A 495 9.01 -20.37 -40.98
CA GLN A 495 9.18 -19.86 -39.61
C GLN A 495 8.59 -18.49 -39.43
N TYR A 496 8.41 -18.07 -38.17
CA TYR A 496 7.99 -16.75 -37.74
C TYR A 496 9.07 -16.04 -36.94
N ASN A 497 9.24 -14.74 -37.16
CA ASN A 497 10.10 -13.88 -36.37
C ASN A 497 9.38 -12.54 -36.08
N LYS A 498 9.43 -12.07 -34.83
CA LYS A 498 8.75 -10.82 -34.42
C LYS A 498 9.14 -9.58 -35.25
N VAL A 499 10.36 -9.53 -35.78
CA VAL A 499 10.85 -8.38 -36.56
C VAL A 499 10.48 -8.49 -38.04
N HIS A 500 10.49 -9.71 -38.60
CA HIS A 500 10.34 -9.94 -40.03
C HIS A 500 9.06 -10.67 -40.42
N GLY A 501 8.18 -11.02 -39.45
CA GLY A 501 6.95 -11.78 -39.69
C GLY A 501 7.21 -13.21 -40.15
N PHE A 502 6.29 -13.79 -40.91
CA PHE A 502 6.40 -15.15 -41.46
C PHE A 502 7.29 -15.19 -42.68
N TYR A 503 8.14 -16.19 -42.79
CA TYR A 503 9.06 -16.37 -43.92
C TYR A 503 9.39 -17.82 -44.19
N ILE A 504 9.77 -18.08 -45.45
CA ILE A 504 10.32 -19.35 -45.92
C ILE A 504 11.84 -19.15 -46.01
N GLU A 505 12.60 -19.90 -45.22
CA GLU A 505 14.07 -19.84 -45.23
C GLU A 505 14.63 -20.96 -46.12
N VAL A 506 15.49 -20.58 -47.08
CA VAL A 506 16.17 -21.48 -48.01
C VAL A 506 17.66 -21.22 -47.91
N THR A 507 18.47 -22.27 -47.74
CA THR A 507 19.93 -22.16 -47.73
C THR A 507 20.51 -21.78 -49.09
N ASN A 508 21.62 -21.07 -49.12
CA ASN A 508 22.25 -20.57 -50.39
C ASN A 508 22.50 -21.66 -51.43
N GLY A 509 22.75 -22.90 -51.03
CA GLY A 509 22.96 -24.00 -51.93
C GLY A 509 21.75 -24.52 -52.70
N ALA A 510 20.55 -24.00 -52.40
CA ALA A 510 19.31 -24.42 -53.03
C ALA A 510 18.51 -23.25 -53.66
N ILE A 511 19.11 -22.08 -53.78
CA ILE A 511 18.48 -20.86 -54.32
C ILE A 511 18.00 -21.04 -55.76
N ASP A 512 18.75 -21.76 -56.59
CA ASP A 512 18.41 -21.99 -57.99
C ASP A 512 17.13 -22.82 -58.15
N ARG A 513 16.65 -23.47 -57.10
CA ARG A 513 15.38 -24.27 -57.09
C ARG A 513 14.19 -23.51 -56.54
N VAL A 514 14.41 -22.26 -56.15
CA VAL A 514 13.33 -21.43 -55.59
C VAL A 514 12.36 -21.05 -56.72
N PRO A 515 11.04 -21.30 -56.57
CA PRO A 515 10.05 -20.98 -57.59
C PRO A 515 9.88 -19.46 -57.80
N LEU A 516 9.46 -19.07 -59.00
CA LEU A 516 9.25 -17.63 -59.36
C LEU A 516 8.19 -16.92 -58.52
N ASN A 517 7.30 -17.65 -57.86
CA ASN A 517 6.29 -17.05 -56.98
C ASN A 517 6.78 -16.72 -55.57
N TYR A 518 8.07 -17.03 -55.25
CA TYR A 518 8.69 -16.64 -54.03
C TYR A 518 9.22 -15.19 -54.15
N GLN A 519 8.75 -14.31 -53.33
CA GLN A 519 9.27 -12.96 -53.23
C GLN A 519 10.32 -12.87 -52.14
N ARG A 520 11.51 -12.39 -52.49
CA ARG A 520 12.64 -12.26 -51.55
C ARG A 520 12.31 -11.18 -50.53
N ARG A 521 12.45 -11.52 -49.25
CA ARG A 521 12.20 -10.63 -48.10
C ARG A 521 13.50 -10.17 -47.44
N GLN A 522 14.47 -11.07 -47.31
CA GLN A 522 15.76 -10.78 -46.67
C GLN A 522 16.84 -11.72 -47.15
N THR A 523 18.07 -11.19 -47.33
CA THR A 523 19.29 -11.96 -47.62
C THR A 523 20.12 -12.06 -46.35
N LEU A 524 20.52 -13.28 -45.98
CA LEU A 524 21.40 -13.59 -44.86
C LEU A 524 22.72 -14.18 -45.39
N LYS A 525 23.71 -14.30 -44.52
CA LYS A 525 25.05 -14.83 -44.91
C LYS A 525 24.99 -16.25 -45.50
N ASN A 526 24.14 -17.13 -45.00
CA ASN A 526 24.07 -18.54 -45.37
C ASN A 526 22.70 -18.96 -45.90
N ALA A 527 21.70 -18.11 -45.97
CA ALA A 527 20.34 -18.41 -46.42
C ALA A 527 19.63 -17.16 -46.94
N GLU A 528 18.57 -17.34 -47.68
CA GLU A 528 17.65 -16.27 -48.07
C GLU A 528 16.25 -16.57 -47.53
N ARG A 529 15.53 -15.47 -47.21
CA ARG A 529 14.17 -15.54 -46.72
C ARG A 529 13.21 -15.02 -47.76
N PHE A 530 12.15 -15.79 -47.96
CA PHE A 530 11.12 -15.51 -48.96
C PHE A 530 9.75 -15.47 -48.34
N ILE A 531 8.82 -14.86 -49.07
CA ILE A 531 7.39 -14.91 -48.76
C ILE A 531 6.61 -15.26 -50.01
N THR A 532 5.56 -16.07 -49.84
CA THR A 532 4.61 -16.39 -50.95
C THR A 532 3.31 -15.61 -50.73
N PRO A 533 2.48 -15.38 -51.79
CA PRO A 533 1.17 -14.75 -51.63
C PRO A 533 0.27 -15.45 -50.62
N GLU A 534 0.33 -16.79 -50.55
CA GLU A 534 -0.42 -17.60 -49.59
C GLU A 534 0.08 -17.36 -48.15
N LEU A 535 1.41 -17.38 -47.92
CA LEU A 535 1.98 -17.10 -46.61
C LEU A 535 1.71 -15.66 -46.17
N LYS A 536 1.68 -14.71 -47.13
CA LYS A 536 1.33 -13.29 -46.85
C LYS A 536 -0.13 -13.15 -46.44
N ALA A 537 -1.04 -13.79 -47.17
CA ALA A 537 -2.46 -13.78 -46.81
C ALA A 537 -2.72 -14.42 -45.43
N PHE A 538 -1.99 -15.49 -45.13
CA PHE A 538 -2.04 -16.11 -43.79
C PHE A 538 -1.45 -15.17 -42.72
N GLU A 539 -0.29 -14.52 -42.96
CA GLU A 539 0.32 -13.52 -42.09
C GLU A 539 -0.68 -12.42 -41.71
N ASP A 540 -1.32 -11.81 -42.70
CA ASP A 540 -2.27 -10.74 -42.49
C ASP A 540 -3.50 -11.22 -41.69
N LYS A 541 -3.98 -12.45 -41.92
CA LYS A 541 -5.09 -13.03 -41.15
C LYS A 541 -4.69 -13.34 -39.70
N ALA A 542 -3.53 -13.93 -39.49
CA ALA A 542 -3.05 -14.33 -38.17
C ALA A 542 -2.71 -13.11 -37.28
N LEU A 543 -2.01 -12.11 -37.83
CA LEU A 543 -1.71 -10.86 -37.11
C LEU A 543 -2.96 -10.07 -36.77
N SER A 544 -3.89 -9.93 -37.74
CA SER A 544 -5.19 -9.31 -37.48
C SER A 544 -6.01 -10.05 -36.41
N ALA A 545 -5.98 -11.40 -36.40
CA ALA A 545 -6.67 -12.19 -35.39
C ALA A 545 -6.05 -11.98 -34.00
N GLN A 546 -4.70 -11.92 -33.90
CA GLN A 546 -4.00 -11.67 -32.65
C GLN A 546 -4.31 -10.27 -32.07
N GLU A 547 -4.25 -9.23 -32.90
CA GLU A 547 -4.60 -7.87 -32.46
C GLU A 547 -6.05 -7.79 -32.00
N ARG A 548 -6.97 -8.38 -32.74
CA ARG A 548 -8.39 -8.45 -32.37
C ARG A 548 -8.62 -9.25 -31.11
N ALA A 549 -7.89 -10.37 -30.90
CA ALA A 549 -7.96 -11.16 -29.69
C ALA A 549 -7.51 -10.34 -28.46
N LEU A 550 -6.39 -9.61 -28.55
CA LEU A 550 -5.93 -8.72 -27.49
C LEU A 550 -6.91 -7.59 -27.19
N ALA A 551 -7.49 -6.98 -28.23
CA ALA A 551 -8.50 -5.94 -28.06
C ALA A 551 -9.78 -6.48 -27.39
N ARG A 552 -10.26 -7.67 -27.83
CA ARG A 552 -11.42 -8.36 -27.23
C ARG A 552 -11.15 -8.74 -25.78
N GLU A 553 -9.97 -9.28 -25.50
CA GLU A 553 -9.57 -9.66 -24.14
C GLU A 553 -9.50 -8.46 -23.20
N LYS A 554 -8.96 -7.33 -23.67
CA LYS A 554 -8.96 -6.07 -22.91
C LYS A 554 -10.39 -5.58 -22.63
N TRP A 555 -11.28 -5.66 -23.62
CA TRP A 555 -12.67 -5.29 -23.42
C TRP A 555 -13.37 -6.19 -22.40
N LEU A 556 -13.18 -7.52 -22.49
CA LEU A 556 -13.73 -8.47 -21.53
C LEU A 556 -13.19 -8.24 -20.10
N TRP A 557 -11.93 -7.88 -20.00
CA TRP A 557 -11.31 -7.51 -18.73
C TRP A 557 -12.00 -6.30 -18.08
N GLU A 558 -12.24 -5.25 -18.85
CA GLU A 558 -12.97 -4.07 -18.35
C GLU A 558 -14.41 -4.44 -17.92
N GLN A 559 -15.11 -5.30 -18.68
CA GLN A 559 -16.43 -5.79 -18.31
C GLN A 559 -16.39 -6.63 -17.00
N LEU A 560 -15.36 -7.43 -16.80
CA LEU A 560 -15.14 -8.17 -15.55
C LEU A 560 -14.96 -7.21 -14.37
N LEU A 561 -14.15 -6.17 -14.54
CA LEU A 561 -13.97 -5.17 -13.49
C LEU A 561 -15.26 -4.41 -13.18
N ASP A 562 -16.09 -4.10 -14.18
CA ASP A 562 -17.42 -3.50 -13.99
C ASP A 562 -18.34 -4.43 -13.19
N ALA A 563 -18.35 -5.72 -13.52
CA ALA A 563 -19.16 -6.72 -12.82
C ALA A 563 -18.73 -6.91 -11.35
N LEU A 564 -17.47 -6.64 -11.02
CA LEU A 564 -16.96 -6.73 -9.64
C LEU A 564 -17.27 -5.49 -8.78
N GLN A 565 -17.56 -4.32 -9.38
CA GLN A 565 -17.79 -3.07 -8.63
C GLN A 565 -18.89 -3.18 -7.55
N PRO A 566 -20.07 -3.79 -7.78
CA PRO A 566 -21.11 -3.93 -6.77
C PRO A 566 -20.69 -4.74 -5.55
N HIS A 567 -19.70 -5.61 -5.68
CA HIS A 567 -19.28 -6.56 -4.66
C HIS A 567 -18.10 -6.07 -3.81
N LEU A 568 -17.54 -4.89 -4.09
CA LEU A 568 -16.34 -4.37 -3.39
C LEU A 568 -16.56 -4.21 -1.88
N ALA A 569 -17.75 -3.81 -1.45
CA ALA A 569 -18.07 -3.67 -0.03
C ALA A 569 -18.02 -5.02 0.71
N ALA A 570 -18.60 -6.08 0.11
CA ALA A 570 -18.53 -7.43 0.65
C ALA A 570 -17.12 -7.99 0.70
N LEU A 571 -16.30 -7.74 -0.34
CA LEU A 571 -14.89 -8.11 -0.37
C LEU A 571 -14.07 -7.36 0.69
N SER A 572 -14.38 -6.09 0.94
CA SER A 572 -13.74 -5.30 2.00
C SER A 572 -14.07 -5.85 3.39
N GLU A 573 -15.32 -6.28 3.62
CA GLU A 573 -15.75 -6.92 4.85
C GLU A 573 -15.07 -8.28 5.06
N LEU A 574 -15.04 -9.11 4.03
CA LEU A 574 -14.27 -10.37 4.00
C LEU A 574 -12.80 -10.15 4.36
N GLY A 575 -12.16 -9.15 3.73
CA GLY A 575 -10.76 -8.83 4.02
C GLY A 575 -10.52 -8.42 5.47
N ARG A 576 -11.47 -7.72 6.10
CA ARG A 576 -11.40 -7.38 7.54
C ARG A 576 -11.58 -8.60 8.43
N ALA A 577 -12.51 -9.49 8.09
CA ALA A 577 -12.74 -10.73 8.83
C ALA A 577 -11.50 -11.65 8.77
N LEU A 578 -10.92 -11.84 7.59
CA LEU A 578 -9.68 -12.61 7.40
C LEU A 578 -8.51 -12.02 8.20
N ALA A 579 -8.34 -10.70 8.18
CA ALA A 579 -7.32 -10.02 8.96
C ALA A 579 -7.50 -10.22 10.47
N SER A 580 -8.75 -10.09 10.97
CA SER A 580 -9.06 -10.32 12.40
C SER A 580 -8.80 -11.76 12.81
N LEU A 581 -9.20 -12.71 12.00
CA LEU A 581 -8.98 -14.13 12.26
C LEU A 581 -7.49 -14.48 12.29
N ASP A 582 -6.70 -13.92 11.37
CA ASP A 582 -5.25 -14.11 11.32
C ASP A 582 -4.55 -13.55 12.57
N VAL A 583 -4.95 -12.36 13.03
CA VAL A 583 -4.42 -11.79 14.29
C VAL A 583 -4.78 -12.67 15.49
N LEU A 584 -6.03 -13.12 15.60
CA LEU A 584 -6.45 -13.99 16.71
C LEU A 584 -5.69 -15.31 16.70
N ALA A 585 -5.51 -15.93 15.53
CA ALA A 585 -4.73 -17.15 15.39
C ALA A 585 -3.24 -16.93 15.72
N ALA A 586 -2.67 -15.78 15.35
CA ALA A 586 -1.29 -15.40 15.70
C ALA A 586 -1.13 -15.19 17.21
N LEU A 587 -2.04 -14.46 17.85
CA LEU A 587 -2.02 -14.26 19.30
C LEU A 587 -2.25 -15.57 20.07
N ALA A 588 -3.13 -16.45 19.59
CA ALA A 588 -3.35 -17.78 20.18
C ALA A 588 -2.09 -18.67 20.07
N GLU A 589 -1.42 -18.62 18.95
CA GLU A 589 -0.13 -19.32 18.75
C GLU A 589 0.95 -18.79 19.69
N ARG A 590 1.11 -17.46 19.78
CA ARG A 590 2.07 -16.82 20.70
C ARG A 590 1.78 -17.10 22.16
N ALA A 591 0.49 -17.07 22.55
CA ALA A 591 0.10 -17.42 23.92
C ALA A 591 0.59 -18.82 24.32
N ARG A 592 0.47 -19.80 23.42
CA ARG A 592 0.92 -21.19 23.64
C ARG A 592 2.44 -21.32 23.60
N THR A 593 3.09 -20.78 22.56
CA THR A 593 4.53 -20.98 22.32
C THR A 593 5.41 -20.20 23.29
N LEU A 594 4.91 -19.08 23.84
CA LEU A 594 5.62 -18.23 24.78
C LEU A 594 5.18 -18.46 26.26
N ASP A 595 4.31 -19.44 26.50
CA ASP A 595 3.77 -19.75 27.82
C ASP A 595 3.20 -18.53 28.54
N TRP A 596 2.21 -17.89 27.91
CA TRP A 596 1.52 -16.71 28.42
C TRP A 596 0.18 -17.07 29.03
N CYS A 597 -0.25 -16.32 30.06
CA CYS A 597 -1.52 -16.53 30.73
C CYS A 597 -2.60 -15.53 30.24
N ARG A 598 -3.85 -15.93 30.37
CA ARG A 598 -5.00 -15.04 30.18
C ARG A 598 -5.07 -14.01 31.30
N PRO A 599 -5.16 -12.69 30.98
CA PRO A 599 -5.41 -11.67 32.01
C PRO A 599 -6.88 -11.66 32.46
N ASP A 600 -7.11 -11.41 33.76
CA ASP A 600 -8.41 -11.20 34.35
C ASP A 600 -8.70 -9.72 34.53
N PHE A 601 -9.83 -9.23 34.03
CA PHE A 601 -10.30 -7.86 34.22
C PHE A 601 -11.25 -7.75 35.42
N VAL A 602 -10.88 -6.94 36.39
CA VAL A 602 -11.67 -6.68 37.61
C VAL A 602 -12.11 -5.21 37.68
N PRO A 603 -13.22 -4.89 38.35
CA PRO A 603 -13.71 -3.52 38.45
C PRO A 603 -12.88 -2.63 39.37
N GLN A 604 -12.18 -3.21 40.36
CA GLN A 604 -11.35 -2.48 41.32
C GLN A 604 -10.04 -2.03 40.67
N PRO A 605 -9.58 -0.77 40.90
CA PRO A 605 -8.28 -0.32 40.43
C PRO A 605 -7.15 -1.16 41.00
N CYS A 606 -6.48 -1.94 40.18
CA CYS A 606 -5.30 -2.73 40.55
C CYS A 606 -4.45 -3.11 39.34
N ILE A 607 -3.16 -3.40 39.58
CA ILE A 607 -2.25 -4.11 38.70
C ILE A 607 -1.62 -5.22 39.54
N GLU A 608 -2.02 -6.45 39.34
CA GLU A 608 -1.46 -7.62 40.01
C GLU A 608 -0.90 -8.57 38.96
N ILE A 609 0.42 -8.69 38.92
CA ILE A 609 1.14 -9.51 37.95
C ILE A 609 2.07 -10.45 38.78
N GLU A 610 1.90 -11.75 38.65
CA GLU A 610 2.72 -12.77 39.27
C GLU A 610 3.68 -13.35 38.23
N ARG A 611 4.95 -13.42 38.56
CA ARG A 611 6.04 -13.93 37.71
C ARG A 611 6.01 -13.28 36.31
N GLY A 612 5.81 -11.97 36.27
CA GLY A 612 5.82 -11.21 35.02
C GLY A 612 7.18 -11.27 34.32
N ARG A 613 7.18 -11.26 32.98
CA ARG A 613 8.38 -11.34 32.14
C ARG A 613 8.34 -10.24 31.09
N HIS A 614 9.51 -9.78 30.67
CA HIS A 614 9.58 -8.81 29.57
C HIS A 614 9.59 -9.56 28.23
N PRO A 615 8.54 -9.48 27.40
CA PRO A 615 8.36 -10.38 26.26
C PRO A 615 9.53 -10.35 25.27
N VAL A 616 9.98 -9.15 24.89
CA VAL A 616 11.06 -8.99 23.89
C VAL A 616 12.43 -9.39 24.45
N VAL A 617 12.70 -9.04 25.74
CA VAL A 617 13.98 -9.39 26.37
C VAL A 617 14.08 -10.91 26.60
N GLU A 618 13.00 -11.53 27.05
CA GLU A 618 12.92 -12.99 27.24
C GLU A 618 13.19 -13.74 25.93
N ALA A 619 12.52 -13.34 24.84
CA ALA A 619 12.72 -13.94 23.52
C ALA A 619 14.18 -13.80 23.05
N ARG A 620 14.79 -12.63 23.24
CA ARG A 620 16.20 -12.39 22.90
C ARG A 620 17.19 -13.22 23.72
N LEU A 621 16.92 -13.42 25.00
CA LEU A 621 17.73 -14.29 25.85
C LEU A 621 17.65 -15.74 25.37
N ALA A 622 16.45 -16.22 25.04
CA ALA A 622 16.24 -17.55 24.50
C ALA A 622 16.96 -17.76 23.15
N GLU A 623 16.85 -16.81 22.21
CA GLU A 623 17.53 -16.84 20.91
C GLU A 623 19.07 -16.86 21.03
N SER A 624 19.61 -16.07 21.97
CA SER A 624 21.07 -15.95 22.15
C SER A 624 21.68 -17.02 23.03
N GLY A 625 20.86 -17.86 23.71
CA GLY A 625 21.33 -18.82 24.68
C GLY A 625 21.96 -18.19 25.94
N ALA A 626 21.69 -16.91 26.20
CA ALA A 626 22.31 -16.14 27.30
C ALA A 626 21.66 -16.40 28.67
N GLY A 627 20.83 -17.42 28.82
CA GLY A 627 20.13 -17.80 30.03
C GLY A 627 18.62 -17.49 29.98
N SER A 628 17.95 -17.71 31.12
CA SER A 628 16.50 -17.47 31.24
C SER A 628 16.22 -16.10 31.86
N PHE A 629 15.11 -15.47 31.47
CA PHE A 629 14.62 -14.25 32.09
C PHE A 629 14.18 -14.53 33.53
N ILE A 630 14.57 -13.69 34.48
CA ILE A 630 14.15 -13.80 35.88
C ILE A 630 12.80 -13.08 36.04
N PRO A 631 11.71 -13.81 36.31
CA PRO A 631 10.38 -13.23 36.48
C PRO A 631 10.27 -12.30 37.68
N ASN A 632 9.40 -11.31 37.61
CA ASN A 632 9.19 -10.33 38.68
C ASN A 632 7.69 -10.17 38.96
N ASP A 633 7.33 -9.98 40.21
CA ASP A 633 5.98 -9.69 40.64
C ASP A 633 5.74 -8.17 40.68
N CYS A 634 4.54 -7.74 40.33
CA CYS A 634 4.09 -6.37 40.50
C CYS A 634 2.73 -6.36 41.17
N ARG A 635 2.60 -5.62 42.26
CA ARG A 635 1.32 -5.42 42.93
C ARG A 635 1.09 -3.96 43.23
N LEU A 636 0.07 -3.37 42.57
CA LEU A 636 -0.45 -2.04 42.84
C LEU A 636 -1.97 -2.17 43.09
N ASP A 637 -2.44 -1.55 44.16
CA ASP A 637 -3.86 -1.57 44.55
C ASP A 637 -4.23 -0.28 45.30
N ALA A 638 -5.42 -0.20 45.85
CA ALA A 638 -5.87 0.97 46.59
C ALA A 638 -4.99 1.33 47.79
N ALA A 639 -4.34 0.34 48.41
CA ALA A 639 -3.43 0.54 49.56
C ALA A 639 -1.99 0.83 49.12
N ARG A 640 -1.56 0.28 47.98
CA ARG A 640 -0.20 0.45 47.43
C ARG A 640 -0.27 1.07 46.04
N ARG A 641 -0.18 2.41 45.96
CA ARG A 641 -0.27 3.14 44.72
C ARG A 641 1.06 3.50 44.06
N LEU A 642 2.16 3.35 44.80
CA LEU A 642 3.50 3.71 44.38
C LEU A 642 4.48 2.60 44.75
N LEU A 643 5.34 2.27 43.80
CA LEU A 643 6.50 1.39 44.02
C LEU A 643 7.79 2.21 43.80
N VAL A 644 8.65 2.30 44.81
CA VAL A 644 9.99 2.86 44.67
C VAL A 644 10.96 1.72 44.42
N ILE A 645 11.57 1.73 43.22
CA ILE A 645 12.45 0.67 42.75
C ILE A 645 13.88 1.19 42.73
N THR A 646 14.76 0.61 43.55
CA THR A 646 16.18 0.97 43.63
C THR A 646 17.06 -0.19 43.16
N GLY A 647 18.28 0.10 42.81
CA GLY A 647 19.27 -0.90 42.38
C GLY A 647 20.36 -0.29 41.52
N PRO A 648 21.41 -1.05 41.19
CA PRO A 648 22.53 -0.57 40.38
C PRO A 648 22.09 -0.23 38.97
N ASN A 649 22.91 0.55 38.27
CA ASN A 649 22.71 0.75 36.84
C ASN A 649 22.88 -0.61 36.15
N MET A 650 22.07 -0.86 35.12
CA MET A 650 21.95 -2.16 34.42
C MET A 650 21.31 -3.29 35.25
N GLY A 651 20.80 -3.01 36.45
CA GLY A 651 20.11 -3.99 37.31
C GLY A 651 18.67 -4.31 36.91
N GLY A 652 18.24 -3.94 35.70
CA GLY A 652 16.91 -4.30 35.18
C GLY A 652 15.76 -3.38 35.56
N LYS A 653 16.00 -2.22 36.24
CA LYS A 653 14.93 -1.28 36.65
C LYS A 653 14.03 -0.86 35.50
N SER A 654 14.63 -0.40 34.39
CA SER A 654 13.88 0.03 33.18
C SER A 654 13.18 -1.14 32.50
N THR A 655 13.76 -2.33 32.54
CA THR A 655 13.16 -3.56 32.01
C THR A 655 11.91 -3.92 32.80
N PHE A 656 11.96 -3.80 34.13
CA PHE A 656 10.79 -4.05 35.00
C PHE A 656 9.65 -3.05 34.70
N MET A 657 9.94 -1.76 34.57
CA MET A 657 8.90 -0.76 34.25
C MET A 657 8.27 -1.03 32.88
N ARG A 658 9.10 -1.32 31.85
CA ARG A 658 8.60 -1.68 30.52
C ARG A 658 7.78 -2.97 30.55
N GLN A 659 8.20 -4.00 31.30
CA GLN A 659 7.50 -5.24 31.49
C GLN A 659 6.05 -5.01 31.96
N VAL A 660 5.87 -4.21 33.02
CA VAL A 660 4.53 -3.88 33.53
C VAL A 660 3.68 -3.16 32.49
N ALA A 661 4.24 -2.13 31.86
CA ALA A 661 3.53 -1.36 30.82
C ALA A 661 3.15 -2.21 29.61
N LEU A 662 4.05 -3.08 29.12
CA LEU A 662 3.78 -4.00 28.01
C LEU A 662 2.74 -5.05 28.36
N THR A 663 2.74 -5.56 29.60
CA THR A 663 1.72 -6.49 30.08
C THR A 663 0.33 -5.84 30.05
N VAL A 664 0.21 -4.59 30.53
CA VAL A 664 -1.03 -3.83 30.48
C VAL A 664 -1.48 -3.57 29.03
N LEU A 665 -0.57 -3.19 28.15
CA LEU A 665 -0.87 -2.96 26.72
C LEU A 665 -1.36 -4.24 26.05
N LEU A 666 -0.69 -5.38 26.26
CA LEU A 666 -1.09 -6.67 25.73
C LEU A 666 -2.49 -7.07 26.18
N ALA A 667 -2.79 -6.90 27.46
CA ALA A 667 -4.14 -7.15 27.99
C ALA A 667 -5.19 -6.21 27.33
N ALA A 668 -4.87 -4.92 27.17
CA ALA A 668 -5.78 -3.94 26.55
C ALA A 668 -6.14 -4.27 25.12
N ILE A 669 -5.21 -4.84 24.34
CA ILE A 669 -5.52 -5.30 22.98
C ILE A 669 -6.22 -6.65 22.92
N GLY A 670 -6.40 -7.34 24.06
CA GLY A 670 -7.03 -8.67 24.15
C GLY A 670 -6.08 -9.82 23.82
N SER A 671 -4.81 -9.67 24.14
CA SER A 671 -3.79 -10.74 24.08
C SER A 671 -3.60 -11.39 25.46
N PHE A 672 -3.16 -12.64 25.47
CA PHE A 672 -2.55 -13.23 26.66
C PHE A 672 -1.27 -12.46 27.00
N VAL A 673 -0.80 -12.59 28.24
CA VAL A 673 0.29 -11.78 28.80
C VAL A 673 1.43 -12.62 29.36
N PRO A 674 2.67 -12.13 29.34
CA PRO A 674 3.87 -12.86 29.79
C PRO A 674 3.95 -12.91 31.33
N ALA A 675 3.07 -13.67 31.95
CA ALA A 675 2.98 -13.84 33.41
C ALA A 675 2.41 -15.22 33.75
N SER A 676 2.53 -15.65 34.99
CA SER A 676 1.81 -16.84 35.50
C SER A 676 0.37 -16.52 35.89
N ARG A 677 0.12 -15.27 36.31
CA ARG A 677 -1.19 -14.73 36.65
C ARG A 677 -1.19 -13.23 36.46
N CYS A 678 -2.31 -12.69 35.96
CA CYS A 678 -2.48 -11.26 35.77
C CYS A 678 -3.90 -10.84 36.07
N ARG A 679 -4.08 -9.84 36.96
CA ARG A 679 -5.38 -9.19 37.25
C ARG A 679 -5.22 -7.69 37.09
N LEU A 680 -6.11 -7.09 36.30
CA LEU A 680 -6.05 -5.67 35.96
C LEU A 680 -7.35 -4.95 36.26
N GLY A 681 -7.25 -3.85 36.97
CA GLY A 681 -8.29 -2.84 37.15
C GLY A 681 -8.42 -1.91 35.94
N PRO A 682 -9.36 -0.91 35.94
CA PRO A 682 -9.45 0.11 34.90
C PRO A 682 -8.13 0.89 34.78
N ILE A 683 -7.67 1.07 33.53
CA ILE A 683 -6.47 1.84 33.19
C ILE A 683 -6.80 2.78 32.07
N ASP A 684 -6.47 4.05 32.23
CA ASP A 684 -6.81 5.13 31.31
C ASP A 684 -5.62 5.51 30.43
N ALA A 685 -4.40 5.44 30.97
CA ALA A 685 -3.19 5.88 30.32
C ALA A 685 -1.96 5.07 30.73
N ILE A 686 -0.98 5.00 29.87
CA ILE A 686 0.36 4.52 30.16
C ILE A 686 1.34 5.66 29.81
N HIS A 687 2.03 6.17 30.81
CA HIS A 687 3.09 7.14 30.65
C HIS A 687 4.42 6.50 31.05
N THR A 688 5.45 6.72 30.26
CA THR A 688 6.79 6.23 30.57
C THR A 688 7.82 7.34 30.43
N ARG A 689 8.72 7.38 31.40
CA ARG A 689 9.94 8.16 31.32
C ARG A 689 11.12 7.20 31.53
N ILE A 690 11.82 6.85 30.48
CA ILE A 690 12.91 5.89 30.50
C ILE A 690 14.12 6.51 29.80
N GLY A 691 15.11 6.95 30.57
CA GLY A 691 16.42 7.49 30.19
C GLY A 691 16.52 8.20 28.86
N ALA A 692 16.86 9.49 28.82
CA ALA A 692 17.06 10.21 27.58
C ALA A 692 18.39 9.80 26.94
N ALA A 693 18.36 9.54 25.62
CA ALA A 693 19.50 9.90 24.80
C ALA A 693 19.41 11.40 24.55
N ASP A 694 20.54 12.10 24.64
CA ASP A 694 20.62 13.54 24.35
C ASP A 694 20.02 13.83 22.97
N ASP A 695 18.97 14.64 22.91
CA ASP A 695 18.45 15.16 21.63
C ASP A 695 19.25 16.39 21.23
N LEU A 696 20.46 16.11 20.72
CA LEU A 696 21.37 17.13 20.23
C LEU A 696 20.79 17.92 19.03
N ALA A 697 19.79 17.36 18.34
CA ALA A 697 19.19 17.98 17.17
C ALA A 697 18.29 19.18 17.53
N ASN A 698 17.67 19.16 18.73
CA ASN A 698 16.78 20.23 19.18
C ASN A 698 17.40 21.16 20.26
N ALA A 699 18.70 21.00 20.54
CA ALA A 699 19.44 21.77 21.55
C ALA A 699 18.75 21.84 22.94
N GLN A 700 17.89 20.87 23.25
CA GLN A 700 17.23 20.77 24.55
C GLN A 700 18.08 19.95 25.52
N SER A 701 18.30 20.49 26.71
CA SER A 701 18.93 19.77 27.80
C SER A 701 18.09 18.54 28.15
N THR A 702 18.73 17.40 28.44
CA THR A 702 18.08 16.19 29.00
C THR A 702 17.17 16.50 30.18
N PHE A 703 17.58 17.43 31.04
CA PHE A 703 16.78 17.88 32.17
C PHE A 703 15.48 18.58 31.75
N MET A 704 15.50 19.45 30.73
CA MET A 704 14.29 20.12 30.24
C MET A 704 13.32 19.13 29.60
N MET A 705 13.82 18.14 28.85
CA MET A 705 12.97 17.07 28.32
C MET A 705 12.36 16.24 29.47
N GLU A 706 13.15 15.90 30.49
CA GLU A 706 12.66 15.21 31.66
C GLU A 706 11.55 15.95 32.39
N MET A 707 11.73 17.24 32.57
CA MET A 707 10.71 18.10 33.22
C MET A 707 9.45 18.24 32.37
N THR A 708 9.60 18.36 31.07
CA THR A 708 8.46 18.45 30.14
C THR A 708 7.65 17.15 30.11
N GLU A 709 8.32 16.00 30.01
CA GLU A 709 7.66 14.69 30.06
C GLU A 709 7.02 14.43 31.44
N ALA A 710 7.69 14.79 32.55
CA ALA A 710 7.12 14.69 33.87
C ALA A 710 5.89 15.60 34.07
N ALA A 711 5.93 16.82 33.53
CA ALA A 711 4.78 17.74 33.57
C ALA A 711 3.58 17.26 32.75
N GLN A 712 3.79 16.40 31.75
CA GLN A 712 2.71 15.76 31.01
C GLN A 712 2.04 14.61 31.80
N ILE A 713 2.76 14.01 32.72
CA ILE A 713 2.26 12.90 33.56
C ILE A 713 1.42 13.44 34.73
N LEU A 714 1.80 14.60 35.27
CA LEU A 714 1.12 15.28 36.40
C LEU A 714 -0.06 16.13 35.95
#